data_52ebaa5058ff5d6e9e9babe8a61f0c30
#
_entry.id   52ebaa5058ff5d6e9e9babe8a61f0c30
#
_cell.length_a   1.000
_cell.length_b   1.000
_cell.length_c   1.000
_cell.angle_alpha   90.00
_cell.angle_beta   90.00
_cell.angle_gamma   90.00
#
_symmetry.space_group_name_H-M   'P 1'
#
loop_
_entity.id
_entity.type
_entity.pdbx_description
1 polymer ?
#
loop_
_entity_poly.entity_id
_entity_poly.type
_entity_poly.pdbx_seq_one_letter_code
_entity_poly.pdbx_strand_id
1 'polypeptide(L)'
;MEDRNFEVELARFIVEKTRRSLFLTGKAGTGKTTFLRDITRHTKKKHIVLAPTGVAAVNAGAMTIHSFFQFGLGAYVPGVVAPQTGYLIRKAKLDLIRNLDLIIIDEISMVRADLLDHIDAELRRIRRSYLPFGGVQLLMIGDLQQLPPIAHGEEEMILRQHYKSLYFFDCKALQNLEYSCIELKNVYRQNDSHFVDILNRARIGRLTPEDIDELNTHYQPRFMPRPEDNYIRLVTHNRMVQNVNEGEMTKLDGDEYAFDAKVTGTFPPESFPTAERLVLKKGAQVMFIKNDPDKRFINGTLGEVCYLWKDKIKVRIADTGVTIDVEPMEWENIRYQLEETDKTVKSTTIGRFRQYPVRPAWAITIHKSQGLTFDRAIIDARAAFSPGQAYVALSRCRSLEGIVLSSPLRASAFMTDTTIDDFLQSRLADARALASEVSFVPFDYDRSKDKPEPKIGNKVASRPSVGIGGTEGINTKLVAALKSWRLEKAHELNVPAFYILSNKVLDNIAAYLPHTQEELLEVPGIGPAKAEGYGAAILKIVQENSDGASAVRSRKANEQETAALDKFRQSTPEAAFSIPQTKQKSKAADAETPKLPSHQISFDMFRSGKTVEEIAAERGMSPSTIETHLCKYVESGDIDVRRIVPEGTIAKVLFFRHAHPDSTHLKDIYDAYQGTIPY
;
A
#
# COMPACT_ATOMS: atom_id res chain seq x y z
N MET A 1 -15.93 -30.81 14.93
CA MET A 1 -15.67 -30.25 13.57
C MET A 1 -16.19 -28.83 13.62
N GLU A 2 -15.31 -27.84 13.72
CA GLU A 2 -15.72 -26.43 13.61
C GLU A 2 -16.44 -26.26 12.28
N ASP A 3 -17.58 -25.55 12.29
CA ASP A 3 -18.39 -25.24 11.11
C ASP A 3 -17.51 -24.56 10.06
N ARG A 4 -16.98 -25.35 9.13
CA ARG A 4 -16.25 -24.81 7.97
C ARG A 4 -17.27 -24.02 7.15
N ASN A 5 -17.03 -22.74 6.94
CA ASN A 5 -17.92 -21.90 6.14
C ASN A 5 -17.92 -22.42 4.69
N PHE A 6 -18.99 -23.11 4.33
CA PHE A 6 -19.15 -23.79 3.04
C PHE A 6 -18.95 -22.86 1.85
N GLU A 7 -19.47 -21.64 1.93
CA GLU A 7 -19.34 -20.63 0.87
C GLU A 7 -17.87 -20.24 0.66
N VAL A 8 -17.09 -20.14 1.73
CA VAL A 8 -15.65 -19.83 1.66
C VAL A 8 -14.87 -20.96 1.00
N GLU A 9 -15.18 -22.22 1.34
CA GLU A 9 -14.51 -23.38 0.75
C GLU A 9 -14.87 -23.57 -0.72
N LEU A 10 -16.14 -23.36 -1.08
CA LEU A 10 -16.58 -23.39 -2.47
C LEU A 10 -15.93 -22.28 -3.30
N ALA A 11 -15.87 -21.04 -2.77
CA ALA A 11 -15.20 -19.93 -3.43
C ALA A 11 -13.72 -20.24 -3.67
N ARG A 12 -13.04 -20.82 -2.67
CA ARG A 12 -11.65 -21.25 -2.79
C ARG A 12 -11.49 -22.32 -3.88
N PHE A 13 -12.36 -23.33 -3.89
CA PHE A 13 -12.33 -24.38 -4.89
C PHE A 13 -12.46 -23.81 -6.31
N ILE A 14 -13.40 -22.91 -6.53
CA ILE A 14 -13.58 -22.27 -7.85
C ILE A 14 -12.33 -21.54 -8.27
N VAL A 15 -11.74 -20.74 -7.38
CA VAL A 15 -10.51 -19.99 -7.68
C VAL A 15 -9.34 -20.92 -7.95
N GLU A 16 -9.13 -21.97 -7.15
CA GLU A 16 -7.93 -22.80 -7.23
C GLU A 16 -8.03 -23.94 -8.26
N LYS A 17 -9.21 -24.56 -8.38
CA LYS A 17 -9.38 -25.81 -9.13
C LYS A 17 -10.07 -25.62 -10.47
N THR A 18 -10.61 -24.44 -10.75
CA THR A 18 -11.29 -24.14 -12.01
C THR A 18 -10.65 -22.93 -12.72
N ARG A 19 -11.12 -22.64 -13.93
CA ARG A 19 -10.84 -21.39 -14.65
C ARG A 19 -12.04 -20.44 -14.64
N ARG A 20 -13.13 -20.81 -13.97
CA ARG A 20 -14.34 -20.02 -13.88
C ARG A 20 -14.09 -18.79 -13.04
N SER A 21 -14.44 -17.63 -13.54
CA SER A 21 -14.33 -16.37 -12.80
C SER A 21 -15.34 -16.34 -11.64
N LEU A 22 -15.06 -15.57 -10.61
CA LEU A 22 -15.88 -15.50 -9.41
C LEU A 22 -16.12 -14.04 -8.99
N PHE A 23 -17.38 -13.69 -8.74
CA PHE A 23 -17.73 -12.53 -7.92
C PHE A 23 -18.07 -13.01 -6.50
N LEU A 24 -17.23 -12.61 -5.55
CA LEU A 24 -17.39 -12.90 -4.14
C LEU A 24 -17.94 -11.67 -3.44
N THR A 25 -19.18 -11.72 -3.02
CA THR A 25 -19.86 -10.65 -2.31
C THR A 25 -20.17 -11.03 -0.86
N GLY A 26 -20.74 -10.11 -0.11
CA GLY A 26 -21.18 -10.32 1.26
C GLY A 26 -21.18 -9.02 2.05
N LYS A 27 -21.91 -9.02 3.15
CA LYS A 27 -22.10 -7.88 4.04
C LYS A 27 -20.76 -7.36 4.62
N ALA A 28 -20.78 -6.17 5.22
CA ALA A 28 -19.64 -5.71 6.00
C ALA A 28 -19.30 -6.73 7.10
N GLY A 29 -18.01 -7.06 7.26
CA GLY A 29 -17.57 -7.98 8.31
C GLY A 29 -17.70 -9.48 8.03
N THR A 30 -18.06 -9.91 6.80
CA THR A 30 -18.20 -11.33 6.44
C THR A 30 -16.88 -12.05 6.08
N GLY A 31 -15.72 -11.39 6.24
CA GLY A 31 -14.42 -12.04 6.03
C GLY A 31 -13.88 -11.95 4.61
N LYS A 32 -14.41 -11.11 3.70
CA LYS A 32 -13.90 -10.90 2.33
C LYS A 32 -12.40 -10.63 2.27
N THR A 33 -11.93 -9.70 3.09
CA THR A 33 -10.50 -9.35 3.16
C THR A 33 -9.64 -10.50 3.71
N THR A 34 -10.18 -11.29 4.64
CA THR A 34 -9.51 -12.49 5.15
C THR A 34 -9.39 -13.53 4.04
N PHE A 35 -10.44 -13.75 3.26
CA PHE A 35 -10.43 -14.62 2.09
C PHE A 35 -9.39 -14.16 1.04
N LEU A 36 -9.36 -12.85 0.73
CA LEU A 36 -8.37 -12.26 -0.18
C LEU A 36 -6.94 -12.60 0.28
N ARG A 37 -6.62 -12.33 1.53
CA ARG A 37 -5.29 -12.59 2.10
C ARG A 37 -4.92 -14.07 2.06
N ASP A 38 -5.89 -14.91 2.33
CA ASP A 38 -5.71 -16.35 2.31
C ASP A 38 -5.42 -16.86 0.89
N ILE A 39 -6.21 -16.47 -0.11
CA ILE A 39 -5.98 -16.82 -1.52
C ILE A 39 -4.63 -16.33 -2.00
N THR A 40 -4.28 -15.08 -1.74
CA THR A 40 -3.00 -14.49 -2.20
C THR A 40 -1.77 -15.18 -1.62
N ARG A 41 -1.88 -15.73 -0.40
CA ARG A 41 -0.78 -16.47 0.24
C ARG A 41 -0.58 -17.87 -0.31
N HIS A 42 -1.65 -18.50 -0.72
CA HIS A 42 -1.64 -19.95 -0.93
C HIS A 42 -1.85 -20.38 -2.38
N THR A 43 -2.36 -19.47 -3.22
CA THR A 43 -2.57 -19.80 -4.63
C THR A 43 -1.26 -20.06 -5.36
N LYS A 44 -1.25 -21.10 -6.18
CA LYS A 44 -0.16 -21.38 -7.11
C LYS A 44 -0.33 -20.67 -8.45
N LYS A 45 -1.49 -20.02 -8.68
CA LYS A 45 -1.76 -19.27 -9.89
C LYS A 45 -0.89 -18.01 -9.95
N LYS A 46 -0.38 -17.69 -11.13
CA LYS A 46 0.30 -16.43 -11.39
C LYS A 46 -0.71 -15.31 -11.32
N HIS A 47 -0.70 -14.57 -10.22
CA HIS A 47 -1.75 -13.61 -9.91
C HIS A 47 -1.23 -12.21 -9.60
N ILE A 48 -2.13 -11.25 -9.72
CA ILE A 48 -1.96 -9.89 -9.24
C ILE A 48 -3.20 -9.47 -8.46
N VAL A 49 -3.03 -8.53 -7.54
CA VAL A 49 -4.14 -7.91 -6.81
C VAL A 49 -4.23 -6.45 -7.22
N LEU A 50 -5.42 -6.02 -7.58
CA LEU A 50 -5.74 -4.66 -8.02
C LEU A 50 -6.87 -4.07 -7.17
N ALA A 51 -6.91 -2.75 -7.07
CA ALA A 51 -7.99 -2.03 -6.41
C ALA A 51 -8.31 -0.71 -7.15
N PRO A 52 -9.53 -0.18 -7.01
CA PRO A 52 -9.93 1.06 -7.71
C PRO A 52 -9.23 2.31 -7.16
N THR A 53 -8.93 2.35 -5.87
CA THR A 53 -8.37 3.54 -5.19
C THR A 53 -7.03 3.24 -4.51
N GLY A 54 -6.21 4.29 -4.31
CA GLY A 54 -4.94 4.15 -3.59
C GLY A 54 -5.11 3.61 -2.16
N VAL A 55 -6.14 4.05 -1.45
CA VAL A 55 -6.41 3.57 -0.07
C VAL A 55 -6.77 2.08 -0.06
N ALA A 56 -7.66 1.65 -0.97
CA ALA A 56 -8.01 0.23 -1.09
C ALA A 56 -6.78 -0.61 -1.50
N ALA A 57 -5.95 -0.11 -2.43
CA ALA A 57 -4.73 -0.79 -2.85
C ALA A 57 -3.74 -0.97 -1.69
N VAL A 58 -3.51 0.06 -0.88
CA VAL A 58 -2.63 -0.03 0.31
C VAL A 58 -3.17 -1.05 1.31
N ASN A 59 -4.48 -1.05 1.57
CA ASN A 59 -5.12 -1.97 2.52
C ASN A 59 -5.06 -3.44 2.05
N ALA A 60 -5.16 -3.66 0.75
CA ALA A 60 -5.08 -4.99 0.12
C ALA A 60 -3.65 -5.47 -0.15
N GLY A 61 -2.62 -4.61 0.04
CA GLY A 61 -1.26 -4.89 -0.42
C GLY A 61 -1.17 -5.02 -1.94
N ALA A 62 -1.87 -4.16 -2.65
CA ALA A 62 -2.16 -4.22 -4.08
C ALA A 62 -1.66 -2.97 -4.83
N MET A 63 -1.87 -2.95 -6.14
CA MET A 63 -1.72 -1.76 -6.98
C MET A 63 -3.10 -1.21 -7.37
N THR A 64 -3.16 0.08 -7.73
CA THR A 64 -4.37 0.60 -8.38
C THR A 64 -4.47 0.10 -9.81
N ILE A 65 -5.70 -0.10 -10.30
CA ILE A 65 -5.99 -0.51 -11.69
C ILE A 65 -5.29 0.44 -12.68
N HIS A 66 -5.47 1.75 -12.50
CA HIS A 66 -4.87 2.78 -13.37
C HIS A 66 -3.34 2.69 -13.40
N SER A 67 -2.70 2.52 -12.25
CA SER A 67 -1.24 2.38 -12.17
C SER A 67 -0.75 1.09 -12.83
N PHE A 68 -1.48 -0.02 -12.64
CA PHE A 68 -1.07 -1.29 -13.23
C PHE A 68 -1.18 -1.27 -14.75
N PHE A 69 -2.31 -0.86 -15.29
CA PHE A 69 -2.52 -0.83 -16.75
C PHE A 69 -1.97 0.44 -17.42
N GLN A 70 -1.54 1.44 -16.64
CA GLN A 70 -1.11 2.76 -17.11
C GLN A 70 -2.24 3.50 -17.86
N PHE A 71 -3.47 3.36 -17.38
CA PHE A 71 -4.61 4.06 -17.92
C PHE A 71 -4.56 5.53 -17.55
N GLY A 72 -4.97 6.38 -18.50
CA GLY A 72 -5.27 7.79 -18.23
C GLY A 72 -6.50 7.94 -17.34
N LEU A 73 -6.66 9.13 -16.78
CA LEU A 73 -7.90 9.50 -16.10
C LEU A 73 -8.96 9.83 -17.17
N GLY A 74 -10.22 9.48 -16.89
CA GLY A 74 -11.37 9.77 -17.75
C GLY A 74 -12.14 8.52 -18.18
N ALA A 75 -13.23 8.74 -18.92
CA ALA A 75 -14.08 7.67 -19.41
C ALA A 75 -13.43 6.86 -20.53
N TYR A 76 -13.56 5.54 -20.46
CA TYR A 76 -13.24 4.68 -21.59
C TYR A 76 -14.50 4.48 -22.45
N VAL A 77 -14.41 4.82 -23.73
CA VAL A 77 -15.49 4.61 -24.69
C VAL A 77 -15.09 3.50 -25.65
N PRO A 78 -15.80 2.36 -25.68
CA PRO A 78 -15.50 1.26 -26.59
C PRO A 78 -15.54 1.70 -28.06
N GLY A 79 -14.47 1.37 -28.80
CA GLY A 79 -14.36 1.72 -30.22
C GLY A 79 -13.76 3.11 -30.49
N VAL A 80 -13.64 3.95 -29.49
CA VAL A 80 -12.84 5.17 -29.58
C VAL A 80 -11.40 4.80 -29.19
N VAL A 81 -10.48 4.99 -30.12
CA VAL A 81 -9.05 4.81 -29.82
C VAL A 81 -8.68 5.89 -28.80
N ALA A 82 -8.54 5.47 -27.53
CA ALA A 82 -7.99 6.38 -26.51
C ALA A 82 -6.64 6.89 -27.05
N PRO A 83 -6.35 8.21 -26.93
CA PRO A 83 -5.03 8.70 -27.25
C PRO A 83 -4.05 7.81 -26.51
N GLN A 84 -3.19 7.12 -27.25
CA GLN A 84 -2.16 6.31 -26.61
C GLN A 84 -1.36 7.29 -25.74
N THR A 85 -1.61 7.26 -24.44
CA THR A 85 -0.71 7.92 -23.52
C THR A 85 0.65 7.34 -23.84
N GLY A 86 1.59 8.17 -24.34
CA GLY A 86 2.84 7.76 -25.01
C GLY A 86 3.81 6.94 -24.19
N TYR A 87 3.33 6.27 -23.17
CA TYR A 87 4.07 5.30 -22.38
C TYR A 87 4.03 3.94 -23.08
N LEU A 88 5.08 3.66 -23.83
CA LEU A 88 5.38 2.30 -24.31
C LEU A 88 5.42 1.38 -23.10
N ILE A 89 4.44 0.50 -22.98
CA ILE A 89 4.44 -0.54 -21.95
C ILE A 89 5.72 -1.36 -22.11
N ARG A 90 6.57 -1.36 -21.10
CA ARG A 90 7.85 -2.07 -21.15
C ARG A 90 7.65 -3.56 -21.41
N LYS A 91 8.55 -4.17 -22.18
CA LYS A 91 8.49 -5.59 -22.57
C LYS A 91 8.24 -6.52 -21.37
N ALA A 92 8.94 -6.31 -20.26
CA ALA A 92 8.76 -7.10 -19.03
C ALA A 92 7.32 -7.07 -18.50
N LYS A 93 6.60 -5.95 -18.63
CA LYS A 93 5.20 -5.84 -18.21
C LYS A 93 4.25 -6.53 -19.18
N LEU A 94 4.53 -6.46 -20.47
CA LEU A 94 3.78 -7.21 -21.50
C LEU A 94 3.90 -8.73 -21.23
N ASP A 95 5.11 -9.20 -20.92
CA ASP A 95 5.37 -10.60 -20.65
C ASP A 95 4.71 -11.04 -19.32
N LEU A 96 4.70 -10.18 -18.30
CA LEU A 96 3.92 -10.40 -17.08
C LEU A 96 2.44 -10.64 -17.40
N ILE A 97 1.80 -9.69 -18.11
CA ILE A 97 0.36 -9.76 -18.42
C ILE A 97 0.03 -11.00 -19.28
N ARG A 98 0.91 -11.38 -20.19
CA ARG A 98 0.73 -12.60 -21.00
C ARG A 98 0.72 -13.89 -20.18
N ASN A 99 1.43 -13.90 -19.07
CA ASN A 99 1.59 -15.07 -18.22
C ASN A 99 0.64 -15.10 -17.00
N LEU A 100 -0.25 -14.12 -16.82
CA LEU A 100 -1.20 -14.11 -15.72
C LEU A 100 -2.24 -15.23 -15.87
N ASP A 101 -2.50 -15.93 -14.76
CA ASP A 101 -3.58 -16.92 -14.64
C ASP A 101 -4.80 -16.32 -13.94
N LEU A 102 -4.58 -15.38 -13.01
CA LEU A 102 -5.61 -14.81 -12.15
C LEU A 102 -5.40 -13.30 -11.94
N ILE A 103 -6.45 -12.52 -12.08
CA ILE A 103 -6.52 -11.13 -11.63
C ILE A 103 -7.55 -11.04 -10.51
N ILE A 104 -7.12 -10.52 -9.37
CA ILE A 104 -7.98 -10.29 -8.21
C ILE A 104 -8.26 -8.80 -8.16
N ILE A 105 -9.53 -8.39 -8.13
CA ILE A 105 -9.96 -7.01 -8.01
C ILE A 105 -10.72 -6.86 -6.69
N ASP A 106 -10.10 -6.19 -5.73
CA ASP A 106 -10.74 -5.86 -4.45
C ASP A 106 -11.56 -4.57 -4.59
N GLU A 107 -12.61 -4.41 -3.77
CA GLU A 107 -13.56 -3.31 -3.79
C GLU A 107 -14.17 -3.07 -5.19
N ILE A 108 -14.57 -4.17 -5.85
CA ILE A 108 -15.12 -4.14 -7.23
C ILE A 108 -16.38 -3.25 -7.34
N SER A 109 -17.12 -3.03 -6.24
CA SER A 109 -18.29 -2.15 -6.22
C SER A 109 -17.98 -0.72 -6.66
N MET A 110 -16.75 -0.26 -6.48
CA MET A 110 -16.29 1.07 -6.88
C MET A 110 -15.69 1.10 -8.30
N VAL A 111 -15.59 -0.04 -8.98
CA VAL A 111 -15.05 -0.13 -10.35
C VAL A 111 -16.17 0.14 -11.34
N ARG A 112 -15.96 1.12 -12.23
CA ARG A 112 -16.91 1.45 -13.29
C ARG A 112 -16.92 0.40 -14.39
N ALA A 113 -18.07 0.26 -15.05
CA ALA A 113 -18.26 -0.66 -16.18
C ALA A 113 -17.25 -0.40 -17.32
N ASP A 114 -17.04 0.86 -17.68
CA ASP A 114 -16.09 1.27 -18.71
C ASP A 114 -14.64 0.92 -18.34
N LEU A 115 -14.26 1.09 -17.09
CA LEU A 115 -12.92 0.74 -16.62
C LEU A 115 -12.67 -0.77 -16.71
N LEU A 116 -13.69 -1.58 -16.45
CA LEU A 116 -13.60 -3.04 -16.57
C LEU A 116 -13.54 -3.47 -18.04
N ASP A 117 -14.28 -2.81 -18.95
CA ASP A 117 -14.16 -3.01 -20.40
C ASP A 117 -12.79 -2.56 -20.92
N HIS A 118 -12.21 -1.50 -20.36
CA HIS A 118 -10.86 -1.08 -20.71
C HIS A 118 -9.81 -2.14 -20.31
N ILE A 119 -9.98 -2.76 -19.12
CA ILE A 119 -9.15 -3.90 -18.69
C ILE A 119 -9.29 -5.06 -19.69
N ASP A 120 -10.51 -5.40 -20.08
CA ASP A 120 -10.77 -6.45 -21.07
C ASP A 120 -10.07 -6.17 -22.41
N ALA A 121 -10.27 -4.97 -22.96
CA ALA A 121 -9.67 -4.58 -24.23
C ALA A 121 -8.14 -4.67 -24.18
N GLU A 122 -7.53 -4.20 -23.10
CA GLU A 122 -6.08 -4.23 -22.95
C GLU A 122 -5.53 -5.65 -22.75
N LEU A 123 -6.21 -6.50 -21.99
CA LEU A 123 -5.84 -7.91 -21.82
C LEU A 123 -5.95 -8.67 -23.14
N ARG A 124 -7.03 -8.49 -23.90
CA ARG A 124 -7.18 -9.10 -25.24
C ARG A 124 -6.07 -8.65 -26.17
N ARG A 125 -5.77 -7.36 -26.21
CA ARG A 125 -4.71 -6.78 -27.05
C ARG A 125 -3.34 -7.37 -26.72
N ILE A 126 -2.95 -7.37 -25.45
CA ILE A 126 -1.62 -7.82 -25.02
C ILE A 126 -1.45 -9.33 -25.18
N ARG A 127 -2.49 -10.09 -24.83
CA ARG A 127 -2.47 -11.56 -24.89
C ARG A 127 -2.80 -12.12 -26.27
N ARG A 128 -3.18 -11.23 -27.23
CA ARG A 128 -3.61 -11.60 -28.59
C ARG A 128 -4.69 -12.68 -28.55
N SER A 129 -5.69 -12.50 -27.70
CA SER A 129 -6.77 -13.45 -27.46
C SER A 129 -8.13 -12.77 -27.61
N TYR A 130 -9.07 -13.42 -28.27
CA TYR A 130 -10.46 -12.94 -28.40
C TYR A 130 -11.35 -13.35 -27.23
N LEU A 131 -10.84 -14.17 -26.30
CA LEU A 131 -11.59 -14.56 -25.11
C LEU A 131 -11.76 -13.35 -24.19
N PRO A 132 -12.88 -13.28 -23.45
CA PRO A 132 -13.08 -12.25 -22.42
C PRO A 132 -11.88 -12.18 -21.48
N PHE A 133 -11.43 -10.95 -21.21
CA PHE A 133 -10.24 -10.67 -20.41
C PHE A 133 -8.97 -11.39 -20.88
N GLY A 134 -8.87 -11.67 -22.18
CA GLY A 134 -7.75 -12.41 -22.75
C GLY A 134 -7.60 -13.83 -22.21
N GLY A 135 -8.65 -14.42 -21.65
CA GLY A 135 -8.68 -15.75 -21.04
C GLY A 135 -8.07 -15.82 -19.62
N VAL A 136 -7.87 -14.68 -18.95
CA VAL A 136 -7.45 -14.62 -17.54
C VAL A 136 -8.68 -14.81 -16.65
N GLN A 137 -8.55 -15.64 -15.61
CA GLN A 137 -9.59 -15.79 -14.59
C GLN A 137 -9.68 -14.51 -13.75
N LEU A 138 -10.90 -14.04 -13.45
CA LEU A 138 -11.15 -12.93 -12.55
C LEU A 138 -11.68 -13.42 -11.20
N LEU A 139 -11.14 -12.88 -10.13
CA LEU A 139 -11.74 -12.91 -8.79
C LEU A 139 -12.10 -11.47 -8.42
N MET A 140 -13.39 -11.16 -8.44
CA MET A 140 -13.96 -9.86 -8.12
C MET A 140 -14.50 -9.90 -6.70
N ILE A 141 -14.03 -9.03 -5.80
CA ILE A 141 -14.42 -9.03 -4.38
C ILE A 141 -15.03 -7.66 -4.05
N GLY A 142 -16.22 -7.65 -3.42
CA GLY A 142 -16.85 -6.39 -2.99
C GLY A 142 -18.25 -6.57 -2.43
N ASP A 143 -18.84 -5.47 -1.99
CA ASP A 143 -20.24 -5.38 -1.54
C ASP A 143 -20.93 -4.26 -2.32
N LEU A 144 -21.82 -4.63 -3.25
CA LEU A 144 -22.52 -3.68 -4.12
C LEU A 144 -23.42 -2.70 -3.37
N GLN A 145 -23.88 -3.07 -2.18
CA GLN A 145 -24.70 -2.19 -1.35
C GLN A 145 -23.85 -1.18 -0.53
N GLN A 146 -22.52 -1.21 -0.66
CA GLN A 146 -21.65 -0.18 -0.11
C GLN A 146 -21.55 1.00 -1.08
N LEU A 147 -20.35 1.50 -1.34
CA LEU A 147 -20.18 2.68 -2.18
C LEU A 147 -20.18 2.30 -3.68
N PRO A 148 -20.98 3.00 -4.49
CA PRO A 148 -21.03 2.81 -5.93
C PRO A 148 -19.80 3.43 -6.62
N PRO A 149 -19.58 3.11 -7.91
CA PRO A 149 -18.63 3.83 -8.74
C PRO A 149 -19.09 5.27 -8.97
N ILE A 150 -18.14 6.19 -9.12
CA ILE A 150 -18.41 7.61 -9.29
C ILE A 150 -17.95 8.07 -10.68
N ALA A 151 -18.81 8.79 -11.37
CA ALA A 151 -18.47 9.63 -12.52
C ALA A 151 -19.11 11.01 -12.33
N HIS A 152 -18.56 12.05 -12.92
CA HIS A 152 -19.02 13.42 -12.74
C HIS A 152 -19.24 14.15 -14.07
N GLY A 153 -20.27 14.99 -14.13
CA GLY A 153 -20.52 15.92 -15.22
C GLY A 153 -20.56 15.26 -16.59
N GLU A 154 -19.76 15.73 -17.52
CA GLU A 154 -19.71 15.25 -18.90
C GLU A 154 -19.31 13.75 -18.99
N GLU A 155 -18.43 13.30 -18.12
CA GLU A 155 -18.01 11.91 -18.09
C GLU A 155 -19.20 10.96 -17.82
N GLU A 156 -20.06 11.30 -16.87
CA GLU A 156 -21.26 10.51 -16.58
C GLU A 156 -22.23 10.52 -17.77
N MET A 157 -22.41 11.66 -18.41
CA MET A 157 -23.30 11.79 -19.58
C MET A 157 -22.81 10.91 -20.75
N ILE A 158 -21.51 10.87 -21.00
CA ILE A 158 -20.93 10.02 -22.03
C ILE A 158 -21.12 8.54 -21.68
N LEU A 159 -20.82 8.13 -20.45
CA LEU A 159 -20.91 6.73 -20.03
C LEU A 159 -22.36 6.20 -20.10
N ARG A 160 -23.35 7.01 -19.72
CA ARG A 160 -24.78 6.64 -19.80
C ARG A 160 -25.28 6.38 -21.22
N GLN A 161 -24.58 6.86 -22.25
CA GLN A 161 -24.88 6.53 -23.65
C GLN A 161 -24.40 5.13 -24.04
N HIS A 162 -23.42 4.58 -23.35
CA HIS A 162 -22.77 3.32 -23.67
C HIS A 162 -23.10 2.18 -22.72
N TYR A 163 -23.47 2.48 -21.47
CA TYR A 163 -23.72 1.52 -20.39
C TYR A 163 -25.08 1.77 -19.75
N LYS A 164 -25.77 0.68 -19.40
CA LYS A 164 -27.07 0.74 -18.69
C LYS A 164 -26.92 1.39 -17.31
N SER A 165 -25.83 1.05 -16.60
CA SER A 165 -25.42 1.67 -15.36
C SER A 165 -23.90 1.83 -15.29
N LEU A 166 -23.40 2.54 -14.28
CA LEU A 166 -21.97 2.66 -14.03
C LEU A 166 -21.36 1.44 -13.33
N TYR A 167 -22.17 0.52 -12.83
CA TYR A 167 -21.70 -0.64 -12.08
C TYR A 167 -20.92 -1.61 -12.96
N PHE A 168 -19.93 -2.26 -12.40
CA PHE A 168 -19.05 -3.19 -13.09
C PHE A 168 -19.79 -4.30 -13.83
N PHE A 169 -20.94 -4.74 -13.30
CA PHE A 169 -21.71 -5.84 -13.90
C PHE A 169 -22.41 -5.46 -15.23
N ASP A 170 -22.54 -4.18 -15.55
CA ASP A 170 -23.00 -3.72 -16.85
C ASP A 170 -21.86 -3.56 -17.88
N CYS A 171 -20.64 -3.95 -17.52
CA CYS A 171 -19.51 -4.11 -18.42
C CYS A 171 -19.85 -5.09 -19.55
N LYS A 172 -19.56 -4.70 -20.80
CA LYS A 172 -19.89 -5.53 -22.00
C LYS A 172 -19.10 -6.83 -22.03
N ALA A 173 -17.88 -6.82 -21.51
CA ALA A 173 -17.03 -8.00 -21.47
C ALA A 173 -17.59 -9.09 -20.55
N LEU A 174 -18.23 -8.71 -19.43
CA LEU A 174 -18.83 -9.66 -18.50
C LEU A 174 -20.06 -10.37 -19.06
N GLN A 175 -20.75 -9.78 -20.03
CA GLN A 175 -21.89 -10.43 -20.70
C GLN A 175 -21.48 -11.71 -21.45
N ASN A 176 -20.21 -11.78 -21.87
CA ASN A 176 -19.63 -12.91 -22.60
C ASN A 176 -18.69 -13.77 -21.73
N LEU A 177 -18.61 -13.49 -20.42
CA LEU A 177 -17.79 -14.24 -19.47
C LEU A 177 -18.67 -15.12 -18.59
N GLU A 178 -18.31 -16.38 -18.53
CA GLU A 178 -18.91 -17.29 -17.53
C GLU A 178 -18.27 -17.02 -16.17
N TYR A 179 -19.08 -16.59 -15.20
CA TYR A 179 -18.63 -16.38 -13.83
C TYR A 179 -19.71 -16.76 -12.82
N SER A 180 -19.29 -17.19 -11.64
CA SER A 180 -20.16 -17.50 -10.52
C SER A 180 -20.26 -16.32 -9.57
N CYS A 181 -21.36 -16.26 -8.82
CA CYS A 181 -21.58 -15.28 -7.79
C CYS A 181 -21.86 -15.99 -6.46
N ILE A 182 -21.05 -15.74 -5.43
CA ILE A 182 -21.19 -16.32 -4.10
C ILE A 182 -21.30 -15.20 -3.07
N GLU A 183 -22.30 -15.27 -2.18
CA GLU A 183 -22.43 -14.37 -1.05
C GLU A 183 -21.97 -15.05 0.24
N LEU A 184 -21.00 -14.42 0.94
CA LEU A 184 -20.58 -14.80 2.29
C LEU A 184 -21.65 -14.32 3.29
N LYS A 185 -22.21 -15.23 4.08
CA LYS A 185 -23.35 -14.97 4.98
C LYS A 185 -22.93 -14.65 6.41
N ASN A 186 -21.87 -15.31 6.91
CA ASN A 186 -21.47 -15.21 8.32
C ASN A 186 -20.77 -13.87 8.61
N VAL A 187 -21.30 -13.12 9.57
CA VAL A 187 -20.73 -11.82 10.00
C VAL A 187 -19.84 -12.05 11.24
N TYR A 188 -18.64 -11.53 11.22
CA TYR A 188 -17.62 -11.69 12.28
C TYR A 188 -17.22 -10.37 12.96
N ARG A 189 -17.70 -9.22 12.47
CA ARG A 189 -17.29 -7.91 12.94
C ARG A 189 -18.09 -7.40 14.13
N GLN A 190 -19.40 -7.55 14.08
CA GLN A 190 -20.33 -7.10 15.10
C GLN A 190 -20.72 -8.28 15.99
N ASN A 191 -20.81 -8.02 17.31
CA ASN A 191 -21.24 -9.04 18.29
C ASN A 191 -22.69 -8.86 18.72
N ASP A 192 -23.31 -7.73 18.38
CA ASP A 192 -24.69 -7.40 18.69
C ASP A 192 -25.60 -7.82 17.52
N SER A 193 -26.39 -8.86 17.75
CA SER A 193 -27.30 -9.43 16.73
C SER A 193 -28.40 -8.43 16.32
N HIS A 194 -28.90 -7.63 17.26
CA HIS A 194 -29.95 -6.65 16.99
C HIS A 194 -29.41 -5.54 16.08
N PHE A 195 -28.23 -5.01 16.40
CA PHE A 195 -27.59 -4.01 15.53
C PHE A 195 -27.25 -4.58 14.13
N VAL A 196 -26.84 -5.86 14.06
CA VAL A 196 -26.64 -6.56 12.78
C VAL A 196 -27.93 -6.60 11.97
N ASP A 197 -29.08 -6.82 12.59
CA ASP A 197 -30.38 -6.84 11.91
C ASP A 197 -30.77 -5.47 11.39
N ILE A 198 -30.57 -4.39 12.17
CA ILE A 198 -30.76 -3.01 11.71
C ILE A 198 -29.83 -2.74 10.52
N LEU A 199 -28.55 -3.09 10.59
CA LEU A 199 -27.60 -2.93 9.49
C LEU A 199 -28.00 -3.71 8.24
N ASN A 200 -28.58 -4.89 8.40
CA ASN A 200 -29.07 -5.70 7.28
C ASN A 200 -30.24 -5.03 6.58
N ARG A 201 -31.18 -4.46 7.33
CA ARG A 201 -32.31 -3.67 6.76
C ARG A 201 -31.82 -2.36 6.15
N ALA A 202 -30.88 -1.67 6.81
CA ALA A 202 -30.27 -0.44 6.28
C ALA A 202 -29.56 -0.68 4.93
N ARG A 203 -28.86 -1.81 4.82
CA ARG A 203 -28.12 -2.20 3.61
C ARG A 203 -29.00 -2.29 2.37
N ILE A 204 -30.25 -2.72 2.54
CA ILE A 204 -31.21 -2.91 1.44
C ILE A 204 -32.32 -1.85 1.44
N GLY A 205 -32.15 -0.76 2.19
CA GLY A 205 -33.11 0.34 2.25
C GLY A 205 -34.48 -0.03 2.83
N ARG A 206 -34.57 -1.05 3.68
CA ARG A 206 -35.83 -1.57 4.28
C ARG A 206 -35.89 -1.37 5.78
N LEU A 207 -35.31 -0.27 6.28
CA LEU A 207 -35.47 0.13 7.67
C LEU A 207 -36.95 0.40 7.98
N THR A 208 -37.41 -0.09 9.12
CA THR A 208 -38.73 0.21 9.63
C THR A 208 -38.74 1.59 10.30
N PRO A 209 -39.92 2.21 10.53
CA PRO A 209 -40.01 3.43 11.32
C PRO A 209 -39.37 3.26 12.71
N GLU A 210 -39.58 2.12 13.36
CA GLU A 210 -39.02 1.79 14.68
C GLU A 210 -37.47 1.74 14.64
N ASP A 211 -36.88 1.18 13.57
CA ASP A 211 -35.41 1.21 13.37
C ASP A 211 -34.87 2.64 13.27
N ILE A 212 -35.58 3.50 12.54
CA ILE A 212 -35.21 4.93 12.38
C ILE A 212 -35.34 5.65 13.71
N ASP A 213 -36.42 5.40 14.44
CA ASP A 213 -36.66 6.01 15.77
C ASP A 213 -35.58 5.55 16.76
N GLU A 214 -35.22 4.27 16.77
CA GLU A 214 -34.15 3.73 17.59
C GLU A 214 -32.80 4.35 17.25
N LEU A 215 -32.41 4.37 15.96
CA LEU A 215 -31.19 5.04 15.52
C LEU A 215 -31.18 6.52 15.95
N ASN A 216 -32.32 7.22 15.87
CA ASN A 216 -32.44 8.62 16.25
C ASN A 216 -32.43 8.87 17.77
N THR A 217 -32.55 7.84 18.62
CA THR A 217 -32.27 7.98 20.08
C THR A 217 -30.84 8.41 20.33
N HIS A 218 -29.92 8.09 19.39
CA HIS A 218 -28.51 8.47 19.44
C HIS A 218 -28.24 9.87 18.87
N TYR A 219 -29.29 10.65 18.50
CA TYR A 219 -29.10 11.99 17.98
C TYR A 219 -28.76 12.99 19.11
N GLN A 220 -27.57 13.56 19.01
CA GLN A 220 -27.04 14.54 19.95
C GLN A 220 -26.33 15.67 19.18
N PRO A 221 -27.08 16.74 18.79
CA PRO A 221 -26.54 17.77 17.88
C PRO A 221 -25.42 18.62 18.46
N ARG A 222 -25.34 18.69 19.80
CA ARG A 222 -24.30 19.44 20.54
C ARG A 222 -23.33 18.55 21.26
N PHE A 223 -23.22 17.29 20.84
CA PHE A 223 -22.29 16.36 21.46
C PHE A 223 -20.84 16.81 21.23
N MET A 224 -20.15 17.06 22.32
CA MET A 224 -18.72 17.38 22.32
C MET A 224 -18.01 16.25 23.09
N PRO A 225 -17.34 15.36 22.40
CA PRO A 225 -16.58 14.28 23.07
C PRO A 225 -15.41 14.90 23.82
N ARG A 226 -15.08 14.32 24.96
CA ARG A 226 -13.82 14.60 25.62
C ARG A 226 -12.70 13.90 24.84
N PRO A 227 -11.45 14.39 24.86
CA PRO A 227 -10.34 13.77 24.13
C PRO A 227 -10.17 12.29 24.46
N GLU A 228 -10.37 11.91 25.72
CA GLU A 228 -10.27 10.53 26.21
C GLU A 228 -11.39 9.60 25.69
N ASP A 229 -12.49 10.13 25.20
CA ASP A 229 -13.59 9.32 24.65
C ASP A 229 -13.29 8.76 23.26
N ASN A 230 -12.27 9.29 22.58
CA ASN A 230 -11.73 8.80 21.31
C ASN A 230 -12.79 8.66 20.17
N TYR A 231 -13.74 9.57 20.10
CA TYR A 231 -14.69 9.60 19.01
C TYR A 231 -14.03 10.05 17.70
N ILE A 232 -14.35 9.39 16.60
CA ILE A 232 -14.01 9.85 15.25
C ILE A 232 -15.28 10.35 14.54
N ARG A 233 -15.19 11.48 13.85
CA ARG A 233 -16.31 11.99 13.06
C ARG A 233 -16.27 11.45 11.64
N LEU A 234 -17.34 10.78 11.21
CA LEU A 234 -17.54 10.28 9.86
C LEU A 234 -18.38 11.30 9.09
N VAL A 235 -17.81 11.86 8.03
CA VAL A 235 -18.44 12.91 7.22
C VAL A 235 -18.42 12.55 5.73
N THR A 236 -19.23 13.24 4.94
CA THR A 236 -19.43 12.94 3.52
C THR A 236 -18.35 13.53 2.61
N HIS A 237 -17.75 14.68 2.96
CA HIS A 237 -16.87 15.46 2.07
C HIS A 237 -15.49 15.73 2.68
N ASN A 238 -14.44 15.75 1.86
CA ASN A 238 -13.07 16.04 2.29
C ASN A 238 -12.93 17.43 2.95
N ARG A 239 -13.65 18.44 2.45
CA ARG A 239 -13.62 19.79 3.04
C ARG A 239 -14.09 19.80 4.49
N MET A 240 -15.11 18.99 4.83
CA MET A 240 -15.58 18.85 6.22
C MET A 240 -14.50 18.21 7.09
N VAL A 241 -13.79 17.19 6.58
CA VAL A 241 -12.66 16.57 7.29
C VAL A 241 -11.59 17.60 7.60
N GLN A 242 -11.20 18.37 6.60
CA GLN A 242 -10.15 19.38 6.73
C GLN A 242 -10.54 20.41 7.79
N ASN A 243 -11.73 21.00 7.68
CA ASN A 243 -12.22 22.01 8.62
C ASN A 243 -12.25 21.49 10.07
N VAL A 244 -12.69 20.23 10.28
CA VAL A 244 -12.73 19.64 11.62
C VAL A 244 -11.32 19.39 12.14
N ASN A 245 -10.46 18.75 11.37
CA ASN A 245 -9.12 18.39 11.84
C ASN A 245 -8.25 19.63 12.08
N GLU A 246 -8.29 20.63 11.22
CA GLU A 246 -7.58 21.90 11.41
C GLU A 246 -8.15 22.68 12.61
N GLY A 247 -9.48 22.73 12.74
CA GLY A 247 -10.14 23.41 13.87
C GLY A 247 -9.79 22.77 15.22
N GLU A 248 -9.76 21.45 15.30
CA GLU A 248 -9.37 20.74 16.53
C GLU A 248 -7.86 20.88 16.81
N MET A 249 -7.01 20.82 15.78
CA MET A 249 -5.58 21.04 15.92
C MET A 249 -5.26 22.44 16.44
N THR A 250 -6.00 23.45 15.98
CA THR A 250 -5.82 24.86 16.41
C THR A 250 -6.18 25.07 17.88
N LYS A 251 -7.15 24.30 18.42
CA LYS A 251 -7.56 24.38 19.84
C LYS A 251 -6.52 23.82 20.80
N LEU A 252 -5.60 23.02 20.31
CA LEU A 252 -4.54 22.44 21.16
C LEU A 252 -3.48 23.48 21.44
N ASP A 253 -3.10 23.54 22.73
CA ASP A 253 -2.00 24.37 23.18
C ASP A 253 -0.63 23.75 22.84
N GLY A 254 0.40 24.58 22.77
CA GLY A 254 1.79 24.15 22.56
C GLY A 254 2.28 24.21 21.13
N ASP A 255 3.53 23.82 20.96
CA ASP A 255 4.26 23.94 19.70
C ASP A 255 3.84 22.90 18.67
N GLU A 256 3.91 23.28 17.40
CA GLU A 256 3.75 22.38 16.27
C GLU A 256 5.05 21.67 15.95
N TYR A 257 4.98 20.37 15.76
CA TYR A 257 6.08 19.54 15.31
C TYR A 257 5.78 19.01 13.91
N ALA A 258 6.70 19.24 12.99
CA ALA A 258 6.60 18.79 11.62
C ALA A 258 7.58 17.63 11.36
N PHE A 259 7.09 16.59 10.72
CA PHE A 259 7.85 15.40 10.36
C PHE A 259 7.76 15.21 8.85
N ASP A 260 8.89 15.38 8.17
CA ASP A 260 8.96 15.23 6.72
C ASP A 260 9.18 13.76 6.34
N ALA A 261 8.42 13.29 5.36
CA ALA A 261 8.55 11.94 4.85
C ALA A 261 9.87 11.76 4.08
N LYS A 262 10.40 10.55 4.11
CA LYS A 262 11.50 10.14 3.25
C LYS A 262 10.95 9.38 2.05
N VAL A 263 11.04 9.99 0.87
CA VAL A 263 10.61 9.35 -0.39
C VAL A 263 11.85 8.90 -1.15
N THR A 264 11.91 7.64 -1.56
CA THR A 264 13.01 7.09 -2.36
C THR A 264 12.47 6.31 -3.55
N GLY A 265 13.15 6.38 -4.69
CA GLY A 265 12.68 5.76 -5.93
C GLY A 265 11.44 6.44 -6.47
N THR A 266 10.58 5.67 -7.13
CA THR A 266 9.34 6.16 -7.76
C THR A 266 8.15 5.94 -6.82
N PHE A 267 7.63 6.98 -6.21
CA PHE A 267 6.41 6.95 -5.39
C PHE A 267 5.57 8.19 -5.71
N PRO A 268 4.47 8.08 -6.44
CA PRO A 268 3.66 9.22 -6.86
C PRO A 268 2.99 9.92 -5.66
N PRO A 269 2.94 11.27 -5.60
CA PRO A 269 2.35 12.01 -4.49
C PRO A 269 0.88 11.67 -4.23
N GLU A 270 0.11 11.40 -5.27
CA GLU A 270 -1.29 10.99 -5.18
C GLU A 270 -1.50 9.64 -4.49
N SER A 271 -0.43 8.85 -4.38
CA SER A 271 -0.42 7.55 -3.69
C SER A 271 0.12 7.63 -2.27
N PHE A 272 0.47 8.81 -1.76
CA PHE A 272 0.96 8.96 -0.39
C PHE A 272 -0.08 8.52 0.63
N PRO A 273 0.27 7.60 1.54
CA PRO A 273 -0.67 7.09 2.55
C PRO A 273 -1.02 8.13 3.62
N THR A 274 -0.12 9.09 3.86
CA THR A 274 -0.31 10.23 4.77
C THR A 274 0.39 11.47 4.19
N ALA A 275 0.30 12.59 4.90
CA ALA A 275 0.95 13.82 4.47
C ALA A 275 2.47 13.65 4.35
N GLU A 276 3.05 14.18 3.27
CA GLU A 276 4.51 14.26 3.12
C GLU A 276 5.12 15.02 4.28
N ARG A 277 4.52 16.15 4.63
CA ARG A 277 4.83 16.92 5.84
C ARG A 277 3.72 16.72 6.87
N LEU A 278 3.97 15.84 7.83
CA LEU A 278 3.04 15.54 8.91
C LEU A 278 3.24 16.53 10.06
N VAL A 279 2.21 17.35 10.33
CA VAL A 279 2.22 18.33 11.43
C VAL A 279 1.32 17.83 12.57
N LEU A 280 1.86 17.82 13.78
CA LEU A 280 1.18 17.36 14.99
C LEU A 280 1.47 18.28 16.17
N LYS A 281 0.52 18.34 17.12
CA LYS A 281 0.68 18.91 18.46
C LYS A 281 0.48 17.83 19.53
N LYS A 282 1.00 18.06 20.72
CA LYS A 282 0.68 17.24 21.89
C LYS A 282 -0.83 17.32 22.17
N GLY A 283 -1.45 16.19 22.49
CA GLY A 283 -2.91 16.06 22.63
C GLY A 283 -3.65 15.79 21.32
N ALA A 284 -2.96 15.78 20.17
CA ALA A 284 -3.62 15.51 18.90
C ALA A 284 -4.17 14.08 18.84
N GLN A 285 -5.46 13.97 18.47
CA GLN A 285 -6.05 12.70 18.14
C GLN A 285 -5.53 12.23 16.78
N VAL A 286 -4.97 11.03 16.75
CA VAL A 286 -4.42 10.43 15.53
C VAL A 286 -5.02 9.06 15.29
N MET A 287 -4.97 8.64 14.03
CA MET A 287 -5.33 7.30 13.61
C MET A 287 -4.11 6.64 12.96
N PHE A 288 -3.83 5.42 13.37
CA PHE A 288 -2.85 4.59 12.70
C PHE A 288 -3.36 4.15 11.33
N ILE A 289 -2.50 4.23 10.32
CA ILE A 289 -2.84 3.95 8.92
C ILE A 289 -2.10 2.73 8.37
N LYS A 290 -1.50 1.94 9.25
CA LYS A 290 -0.81 0.69 8.93
C LYS A 290 -0.89 -0.26 10.12
N ASN A 291 -0.82 -1.58 9.84
CA ASN A 291 -0.74 -2.57 10.91
C ASN A 291 0.69 -2.65 11.47
N ASP A 292 0.80 -2.68 12.78
CA ASP A 292 2.07 -2.88 13.44
C ASP A 292 2.57 -4.34 13.31
N PRO A 293 3.83 -4.57 12.97
CA PRO A 293 4.40 -5.92 12.92
C PRO A 293 4.30 -6.66 14.28
N ASP A 294 4.42 -5.93 15.37
CA ASP A 294 4.34 -6.47 16.73
C ASP A 294 2.89 -6.52 17.28
N LYS A 295 1.90 -6.20 16.45
CA LYS A 295 0.46 -6.20 16.76
C LYS A 295 0.05 -5.28 17.90
N ARG A 296 0.81 -4.23 18.20
CA ARG A 296 0.46 -3.19 19.20
C ARG A 296 -0.71 -2.33 18.73
N PHE A 297 -0.87 -2.15 17.42
CA PHE A 297 -1.98 -1.44 16.80
C PHE A 297 -2.26 -2.01 15.39
N ILE A 298 -3.44 -1.73 14.88
CA ILE A 298 -3.86 -2.06 13.52
C ILE A 298 -4.29 -0.80 12.78
N ASN A 299 -4.43 -0.89 11.45
CA ASN A 299 -4.97 0.20 10.65
C ASN A 299 -6.38 0.57 11.14
N GLY A 300 -6.60 1.85 11.43
CA GLY A 300 -7.84 2.36 12.02
C GLY A 300 -7.80 2.55 13.54
N THR A 301 -6.79 2.02 14.24
CA THR A 301 -6.62 2.24 15.68
C THR A 301 -6.46 3.73 15.97
N LEU A 302 -7.24 4.24 16.91
CA LEU A 302 -7.16 5.63 17.39
C LEU A 302 -6.19 5.75 18.56
N GLY A 303 -5.63 6.93 18.73
CA GLY A 303 -4.78 7.26 19.86
C GLY A 303 -4.58 8.75 20.01
N GLU A 304 -3.99 9.15 21.11
CA GLU A 304 -3.65 10.53 21.46
C GLU A 304 -2.14 10.70 21.52
N VAL A 305 -1.63 11.75 20.88
CA VAL A 305 -0.22 12.11 20.94
C VAL A 305 0.10 12.66 22.32
N CYS A 306 0.81 11.88 23.15
CA CYS A 306 1.15 12.29 24.50
C CYS A 306 2.56 12.89 24.62
N TYR A 307 3.44 12.65 23.65
CA TYR A 307 4.79 13.22 23.60
C TYR A 307 5.26 13.43 22.16
N LEU A 308 5.88 14.59 21.91
CA LEU A 308 6.50 14.96 20.64
C LEU A 308 7.90 15.51 20.92
N TRP A 309 8.86 15.11 20.11
CA TRP A 309 10.20 15.65 20.03
C TRP A 309 10.70 15.50 18.60
N LYS A 310 11.80 16.13 18.25
CA LYS A 310 12.35 16.24 16.87
C LYS A 310 12.12 15.01 15.96
N ASP A 311 12.32 13.81 16.50
CA ASP A 311 12.24 12.53 15.76
C ASP A 311 11.49 11.44 16.54
N LYS A 312 10.72 11.84 17.57
CA LYS A 312 9.99 10.90 18.45
C LYS A 312 8.54 11.30 18.62
N ILE A 313 7.67 10.33 18.44
CA ILE A 313 6.25 10.44 18.70
C ILE A 313 5.87 9.33 19.66
N LYS A 314 5.21 9.68 20.77
CA LYS A 314 4.55 8.69 21.62
C LYS A 314 3.05 8.89 21.53
N VAL A 315 2.34 7.79 21.31
CA VAL A 315 0.88 7.79 21.20
C VAL A 315 0.32 6.85 22.27
N ARG A 316 -0.66 7.34 23.01
CA ARG A 316 -1.48 6.53 23.91
C ARG A 316 -2.61 5.92 23.09
N ILE A 317 -2.65 4.60 22.98
CA ILE A 317 -3.68 3.86 22.24
C ILE A 317 -5.02 4.04 22.96
N ALA A 318 -6.05 4.39 22.21
CA ALA A 318 -7.39 4.67 22.75
C ALA A 318 -7.99 3.48 23.51
N ASP A 319 -7.97 2.29 22.90
CA ASP A 319 -8.64 1.09 23.41
C ASP A 319 -7.95 0.48 24.65
N THR A 320 -6.61 0.55 24.69
CA THR A 320 -5.82 -0.14 25.73
C THR A 320 -5.24 0.80 26.76
N GLY A 321 -5.21 2.12 26.51
CA GLY A 321 -4.52 3.11 27.34
C GLY A 321 -2.99 3.00 27.34
N VAL A 322 -2.44 2.02 26.61
CA VAL A 322 -0.99 1.77 26.56
C VAL A 322 -0.33 2.86 25.72
N THR A 323 0.74 3.45 26.25
CA THR A 323 1.57 4.40 25.52
C THR A 323 2.68 3.65 24.78
N ILE A 324 2.79 3.90 23.49
CA ILE A 324 3.80 3.28 22.61
C ILE A 324 4.68 4.34 21.97
N ASP A 325 5.94 4.00 21.74
CA ASP A 325 6.81 4.74 20.84
C ASP A 325 6.42 4.39 19.39
N VAL A 326 6.06 5.41 18.63
CA VAL A 326 5.73 5.25 17.20
C VAL A 326 6.99 5.44 16.40
N GLU A 327 7.30 4.49 15.55
CA GLU A 327 8.45 4.54 14.64
C GLU A 327 7.98 4.81 13.21
N PRO A 328 8.77 5.53 12.40
CA PRO A 328 8.47 5.69 10.98
C PRO A 328 8.43 4.33 10.29
N MET A 329 7.37 4.11 9.53
CA MET A 329 7.15 2.90 8.74
C MET A 329 7.32 3.17 7.26
N GLU A 330 7.67 2.15 6.50
CA GLU A 330 7.81 2.22 5.05
C GLU A 330 6.59 1.66 4.35
N TRP A 331 6.12 2.36 3.33
CA TRP A 331 5.19 1.85 2.32
C TRP A 331 5.97 1.65 1.03
N GLU A 332 5.70 0.55 0.38
CA GLU A 332 6.36 0.17 -0.85
C GLU A 332 5.46 0.43 -2.04
N ASN A 333 5.97 1.11 -3.03
CA ASN A 333 5.39 1.11 -4.36
C ASN A 333 5.94 -0.11 -5.09
N ILE A 334 5.09 -1.11 -5.27
CA ILE A 334 5.46 -2.38 -5.89
C ILE A 334 5.21 -2.36 -7.39
N ARG A 335 6.07 -3.06 -8.12
CA ARG A 335 5.86 -3.41 -9.53
C ARG A 335 5.90 -4.92 -9.66
N TYR A 336 4.91 -5.47 -10.34
CA TYR A 336 4.93 -6.88 -10.69
C TYR A 336 5.84 -7.12 -11.89
N GLN A 337 6.65 -8.17 -11.82
CA GLN A 337 7.55 -8.63 -12.89
C GLN A 337 7.46 -10.13 -13.02
N LEU A 338 7.65 -10.63 -14.25
CA LEU A 338 7.78 -12.05 -14.51
C LEU A 338 9.24 -12.45 -14.37
N GLU A 339 9.52 -13.45 -13.56
CA GLU A 339 10.85 -14.06 -13.50
C GLU A 339 11.13 -14.81 -14.80
N GLU A 340 12.29 -14.60 -15.38
CA GLU A 340 12.61 -15.22 -16.68
C GLU A 340 12.84 -16.73 -16.59
N THR A 341 13.33 -17.19 -15.44
CA THR A 341 13.72 -18.60 -15.22
C THR A 341 12.54 -19.55 -15.07
N ASP A 342 11.58 -19.22 -14.22
CA ASP A 342 10.46 -20.10 -13.87
C ASP A 342 9.09 -19.54 -14.27
N LYS A 343 9.08 -18.37 -14.93
CA LYS A 343 7.87 -17.65 -15.34
C LYS A 343 6.93 -17.34 -14.17
N THR A 344 7.43 -17.26 -12.94
CA THR A 344 6.64 -16.81 -11.79
C THR A 344 6.47 -15.30 -11.77
N VAL A 345 5.36 -14.83 -11.18
CA VAL A 345 5.12 -13.40 -10.97
C VAL A 345 5.75 -12.99 -9.65
N LYS A 346 6.72 -12.09 -9.69
CA LYS A 346 7.35 -11.50 -8.50
C LYS A 346 7.00 -10.02 -8.39
N SER A 347 6.86 -9.54 -7.18
CA SER A 347 6.74 -8.11 -6.89
C SER A 347 8.12 -7.53 -6.59
N THR A 348 8.42 -6.39 -7.21
CA THR A 348 9.65 -5.64 -6.97
C THR A 348 9.30 -4.25 -6.46
N THR A 349 9.91 -3.81 -5.38
CA THR A 349 9.75 -2.46 -4.86
C THR A 349 10.48 -1.45 -5.75
N ILE A 350 9.72 -0.52 -6.33
CA ILE A 350 10.25 0.53 -7.23
C ILE A 350 10.38 1.88 -6.54
N GLY A 351 9.75 2.04 -5.40
CA GLY A 351 9.83 3.24 -4.57
C GLY A 351 9.35 2.97 -3.16
N ARG A 352 9.79 3.81 -2.23
CA ARG A 352 9.41 3.73 -0.83
C ARG A 352 9.04 5.10 -0.30
N PHE A 353 7.98 5.12 0.47
CA PHE A 353 7.56 6.27 1.25
C PHE A 353 7.71 5.90 2.73
N ARG A 354 8.54 6.62 3.47
CA ARG A 354 8.78 6.39 4.89
C ARG A 354 8.31 7.58 5.70
N GLN A 355 7.33 7.35 6.56
CA GLN A 355 6.75 8.37 7.45
C GLN A 355 6.20 7.69 8.71
N TYR A 356 5.90 8.47 9.73
CA TYR A 356 5.14 7.97 10.87
C TYR A 356 3.77 7.47 10.40
N PRO A 357 3.34 6.26 10.82
CA PRO A 357 2.12 5.62 10.33
C PRO A 357 0.85 6.19 10.98
N VAL A 358 0.78 7.50 11.13
CA VAL A 358 -0.34 8.21 11.75
C VAL A 358 -0.78 9.40 10.91
N ARG A 359 -2.02 9.82 11.14
CA ARG A 359 -2.56 11.08 10.63
C ARG A 359 -3.53 11.67 11.65
N PRO A 360 -3.73 13.02 11.69
CA PRO A 360 -4.79 13.63 12.46
C PRO A 360 -6.15 13.02 12.12
N ALA A 361 -6.95 12.69 13.12
CA ALA A 361 -8.16 11.90 12.92
C ALA A 361 -9.29 12.23 13.89
N TRP A 362 -9.63 13.49 14.07
CA TRP A 362 -10.92 13.87 14.64
C TRP A 362 -12.06 13.64 13.65
N ALA A 363 -11.77 13.78 12.36
CA ALA A 363 -12.70 13.44 11.29
C ALA A 363 -12.04 12.69 10.15
N ILE A 364 -12.86 11.88 9.44
CA ILE A 364 -12.50 11.14 8.23
C ILE A 364 -13.73 11.07 7.32
N THR A 365 -13.54 10.98 6.01
CA THR A 365 -14.68 10.74 5.11
C THR A 365 -15.21 9.31 5.23
N ILE A 366 -16.51 9.13 5.03
CA ILE A 366 -17.14 7.80 4.95
C ILE A 366 -16.44 6.92 3.93
N HIS A 367 -16.05 7.47 2.78
CA HIS A 367 -15.29 6.73 1.75
C HIS A 367 -13.94 6.19 2.28
N LYS A 368 -13.19 7.03 2.98
CA LYS A 368 -11.88 6.63 3.54
C LYS A 368 -12.01 5.74 4.78
N SER A 369 -13.18 5.67 5.40
CA SER A 369 -13.47 4.76 6.51
C SER A 369 -13.82 3.34 6.04
N GLN A 370 -13.99 3.12 4.74
CA GLN A 370 -14.27 1.80 4.19
C GLN A 370 -13.17 0.80 4.57
N GLY A 371 -13.56 -0.39 5.00
CA GLY A 371 -12.63 -1.39 5.53
C GLY A 371 -12.20 -1.18 6.99
N LEU A 372 -12.37 0.02 7.57
CA LEU A 372 -12.02 0.30 8.97
C LEU A 372 -13.18 -0.06 9.92
N THR A 373 -12.87 -0.14 11.22
CA THR A 373 -13.84 -0.42 12.29
C THR A 373 -13.51 0.47 13.49
N PHE A 374 -14.53 1.06 14.08
CA PHE A 374 -14.39 1.96 15.24
C PHE A 374 -15.31 1.50 16.36
N ASP A 375 -14.89 1.69 17.59
CA ASP A 375 -15.73 1.45 18.76
C ASP A 375 -16.72 2.59 18.95
N ARG A 376 -16.30 3.84 18.66
CA ARG A 376 -17.11 5.04 18.82
C ARG A 376 -16.98 5.96 17.60
N ALA A 377 -18.12 6.44 17.09
CA ALA A 377 -18.14 7.39 15.97
C ALA A 377 -19.28 8.42 16.09
N ILE A 378 -18.98 9.64 15.66
CA ILE A 378 -19.98 10.68 15.41
C ILE A 378 -20.29 10.66 13.92
N ILE A 379 -21.52 10.37 13.55
CA ILE A 379 -21.91 10.22 12.15
C ILE A 379 -22.68 11.49 11.71
N ASP A 380 -22.18 12.13 10.64
CA ASP A 380 -22.87 13.21 9.94
C ASP A 380 -23.22 12.76 8.52
N ALA A 381 -24.43 12.24 8.38
CA ALA A 381 -24.94 11.74 7.11
C ALA A 381 -25.94 12.71 6.44
N ARG A 382 -26.08 13.97 6.93
CA ARG A 382 -27.02 14.96 6.36
C ARG A 382 -26.83 15.21 4.88
N ALA A 383 -25.58 15.22 4.44
CA ALA A 383 -25.18 15.46 3.07
C ALA A 383 -24.83 14.15 2.34
N ALA A 384 -25.41 13.01 2.75
CA ALA A 384 -25.29 11.77 2.01
C ALA A 384 -25.92 11.95 0.61
N PHE A 385 -25.14 11.75 -0.42
CA PHE A 385 -25.51 12.00 -1.82
C PHE A 385 -25.49 10.75 -2.69
N SER A 386 -25.06 9.62 -2.12
CA SER A 386 -24.81 8.39 -2.87
C SER A 386 -25.43 7.20 -2.15
N PRO A 387 -26.00 6.23 -2.88
CA PRO A 387 -26.46 4.97 -2.32
C PRO A 387 -25.42 4.32 -1.42
N GLY A 388 -25.83 3.62 -0.38
CA GLY A 388 -24.96 2.90 0.54
C GLY A 388 -24.15 3.76 1.51
N GLN A 389 -24.06 5.08 1.34
CA GLN A 389 -23.18 5.94 2.13
C GLN A 389 -23.54 5.96 3.63
N ALA A 390 -24.84 6.06 3.95
CA ALA A 390 -25.32 6.00 5.34
C ALA A 390 -25.10 4.60 5.95
N TYR A 391 -25.39 3.55 5.19
CA TYR A 391 -25.11 2.17 5.61
C TYR A 391 -23.60 1.95 5.88
N VAL A 392 -22.73 2.43 5.00
CA VAL A 392 -21.29 2.34 5.22
C VAL A 392 -20.89 3.03 6.51
N ALA A 393 -21.40 4.23 6.78
CA ALA A 393 -21.08 4.97 8.00
C ALA A 393 -21.49 4.19 9.26
N LEU A 394 -22.73 3.71 9.34
CA LEU A 394 -23.22 2.91 10.47
C LEU A 394 -22.42 1.62 10.64
N SER A 395 -22.14 0.91 9.55
CA SER A 395 -21.42 -0.37 9.57
C SER A 395 -19.94 -0.26 9.97
N ARG A 396 -19.43 0.96 10.18
CA ARG A 396 -18.08 1.17 10.73
C ARG A 396 -18.02 0.89 12.22
N CYS A 397 -19.13 1.02 12.96
CA CYS A 397 -19.18 0.80 14.39
C CYS A 397 -19.41 -0.69 14.72
N ARG A 398 -18.92 -1.10 15.89
CA ARG A 398 -19.09 -2.46 16.39
C ARG A 398 -20.43 -2.68 17.04
N SER A 399 -20.99 -1.65 17.66
CA SER A 399 -22.28 -1.67 18.35
C SER A 399 -23.03 -0.35 18.17
N LEU A 400 -24.33 -0.36 18.48
CA LEU A 400 -25.17 0.81 18.41
C LEU A 400 -24.79 1.87 19.45
N GLU A 401 -24.38 1.45 20.66
CA GLU A 401 -23.96 2.34 21.74
C GLU A 401 -22.76 3.21 21.40
N GLY A 402 -21.92 2.74 20.47
CA GLY A 402 -20.76 3.51 19.99
C GLY A 402 -21.13 4.64 19.04
N ILE A 403 -22.39 4.77 18.63
CA ILE A 403 -22.83 5.72 17.62
C ILE A 403 -23.39 6.98 18.28
N VAL A 404 -22.97 8.14 17.78
CA VAL A 404 -23.61 9.43 18.01
C VAL A 404 -23.98 10.03 16.67
N LEU A 405 -25.21 10.45 16.50
CA LEU A 405 -25.68 11.15 15.31
C LEU A 405 -25.60 12.65 15.52
N SER A 406 -24.89 13.37 14.67
CA SER A 406 -24.86 14.85 14.69
C SER A 406 -26.07 15.47 13.98
N SER A 407 -26.82 14.66 13.25
CA SER A 407 -28.10 15.02 12.61
C SER A 407 -29.03 13.80 12.61
N PRO A 408 -30.36 14.03 12.68
CA PRO A 408 -31.29 12.91 12.63
C PRO A 408 -31.21 12.19 11.28
N LEU A 409 -31.28 10.88 11.33
CA LEU A 409 -31.37 10.04 10.15
C LEU A 409 -32.81 9.98 9.65
N ARG A 410 -32.98 9.92 8.36
CA ARG A 410 -34.27 9.74 7.68
C ARG A 410 -34.18 8.49 6.81
N ALA A 411 -35.28 7.82 6.56
CA ALA A 411 -35.33 6.67 5.65
C ALA A 411 -34.73 7.01 4.27
N SER A 412 -34.90 8.25 3.79
CA SER A 412 -34.34 8.74 2.54
C SER A 412 -32.79 8.79 2.51
N ALA A 413 -32.10 8.73 3.65
CA ALA A 413 -30.64 8.66 3.70
C ALA A 413 -30.11 7.26 3.34
N PHE A 414 -30.98 6.24 3.41
CA PHE A 414 -30.66 4.85 3.07
C PHE A 414 -31.11 4.52 1.65
N MET A 415 -30.64 5.34 0.72
CA MET A 415 -30.88 5.12 -0.71
C MET A 415 -30.28 3.79 -1.15
N THR A 416 -31.03 3.03 -1.91
CA THR A 416 -30.57 1.81 -2.60
C THR A 416 -30.81 1.97 -4.09
N ASP A 417 -30.11 1.17 -4.86
CA ASP A 417 -30.29 1.11 -6.31
C ASP A 417 -30.91 -0.25 -6.68
N THR A 418 -32.13 -0.22 -7.21
CA THR A 418 -32.86 -1.43 -7.61
C THR A 418 -32.11 -2.25 -8.65
N THR A 419 -31.25 -1.61 -9.45
CA THR A 419 -30.39 -2.31 -10.43
C THR A 419 -29.47 -3.34 -9.75
N ILE A 420 -29.04 -3.05 -8.51
CA ILE A 420 -28.22 -3.97 -7.71
C ILE A 420 -29.04 -5.18 -7.27
N ASP A 421 -30.28 -4.95 -6.81
CA ASP A 421 -31.16 -6.02 -6.33
C ASP A 421 -31.52 -6.96 -7.49
N ASP A 422 -31.87 -6.42 -8.65
CA ASP A 422 -32.15 -7.18 -9.87
C ASP A 422 -30.93 -8.02 -10.28
N PHE A 423 -29.73 -7.43 -10.27
CA PHE A 423 -28.50 -8.14 -10.57
C PHE A 423 -28.24 -9.27 -9.58
N LEU A 424 -28.32 -9.01 -8.27
CA LEU A 424 -28.06 -10.02 -7.24
C LEU A 424 -29.09 -11.15 -7.31
N GLN A 425 -30.38 -10.85 -7.50
CA GLN A 425 -31.43 -11.87 -7.65
C GLN A 425 -31.18 -12.75 -8.87
N SER A 426 -30.71 -12.17 -9.97
CA SER A 426 -30.46 -12.91 -11.21
C SER A 426 -29.16 -13.75 -11.19
N ARG A 427 -28.19 -13.40 -10.34
CA ARG A 427 -26.84 -13.97 -10.39
C ARG A 427 -26.40 -14.73 -9.14
N LEU A 428 -27.00 -14.45 -7.97
CA LEU A 428 -26.68 -15.21 -6.76
C LEU A 428 -27.18 -16.66 -6.95
N ALA A 429 -26.24 -17.55 -7.18
CA ALA A 429 -26.53 -18.97 -7.24
C ALA A 429 -26.76 -19.54 -5.85
N ASP A 430 -27.65 -20.53 -5.74
CA ASP A 430 -27.61 -21.41 -4.58
C ASP A 430 -26.23 -22.06 -4.50
N ALA A 431 -25.54 -21.86 -3.38
CA ALA A 431 -24.17 -22.35 -3.22
C ALA A 431 -24.08 -23.88 -3.35
N ARG A 432 -25.14 -24.61 -2.98
CA ARG A 432 -25.20 -26.09 -3.13
C ARG A 432 -25.40 -26.51 -4.58
N ALA A 433 -26.28 -25.83 -5.31
CA ALA A 433 -26.46 -26.04 -6.74
C ALA A 433 -25.17 -25.77 -7.51
N LEU A 434 -24.51 -24.63 -7.19
CA LEU A 434 -23.22 -24.29 -7.79
C LEU A 434 -22.12 -25.31 -7.46
N ALA A 435 -22.10 -25.84 -6.22
CA ALA A 435 -21.15 -26.88 -5.83
C ALA A 435 -21.32 -28.16 -6.66
N SER A 436 -22.56 -28.53 -6.94
CA SER A 436 -22.86 -29.68 -7.83
C SER A 436 -22.43 -29.40 -9.26
N GLU A 437 -22.71 -28.22 -9.78
CA GLU A 437 -22.33 -27.78 -11.13
C GLU A 437 -20.80 -27.81 -11.36
N VAL A 438 -20.01 -27.32 -10.40
CA VAL A 438 -18.55 -27.30 -10.50
C VAL A 438 -17.88 -28.58 -10.02
N SER A 439 -18.65 -29.61 -9.67
CA SER A 439 -18.15 -30.87 -9.11
C SER A 439 -17.28 -30.65 -7.88
N PHE A 440 -17.78 -29.85 -6.95
CA PHE A 440 -17.05 -29.44 -5.75
C PHE A 440 -16.65 -30.65 -4.90
N VAL A 441 -15.38 -30.76 -4.61
CA VAL A 441 -14.82 -31.70 -3.64
C VAL A 441 -14.10 -30.90 -2.57
N PRO A 442 -14.51 -31.02 -1.29
CA PRO A 442 -13.75 -30.41 -0.20
C PRO A 442 -12.30 -30.93 -0.26
N PHE A 443 -11.34 -30.01 -0.32
CA PHE A 443 -9.94 -30.40 -0.24
C PHE A 443 -9.37 -29.95 1.10
N ASP A 444 -8.68 -30.89 1.77
CA ASP A 444 -7.97 -30.56 3.00
C ASP A 444 -6.83 -29.60 2.68
N TYR A 445 -7.06 -28.38 3.07
CA TYR A 445 -6.01 -27.38 3.05
C TYR A 445 -5.11 -27.61 4.28
N ASP A 446 -3.89 -28.04 4.01
CA ASP A 446 -2.91 -28.32 5.05
C ASP A 446 -2.42 -26.99 5.67
N ARG A 447 -3.16 -26.50 6.67
CA ARG A 447 -2.78 -25.34 7.47
C ARG A 447 -1.49 -25.55 8.25
N SER A 448 -0.99 -26.78 8.37
CA SER A 448 0.30 -27.05 9.04
C SER A 448 1.50 -26.50 8.26
N LYS A 449 1.28 -26.15 7.00
CA LYS A 449 2.26 -25.45 6.14
C LYS A 449 2.17 -23.94 6.25
N ASP A 450 1.28 -23.38 7.06
CA ASP A 450 1.27 -21.97 7.43
C ASP A 450 2.53 -21.67 8.25
N LYS A 451 3.67 -21.59 7.55
CA LYS A 451 4.83 -20.94 8.14
C LYS A 451 4.37 -19.55 8.55
N PRO A 452 4.61 -19.13 9.81
CA PRO A 452 4.37 -17.74 10.20
C PRO A 452 5.04 -16.88 9.14
N GLU A 453 4.34 -15.81 8.70
CA GLU A 453 4.84 -14.90 7.68
C GLU A 453 6.34 -14.71 7.81
N PRO A 454 7.14 -14.87 6.73
CA PRO A 454 8.49 -14.39 6.78
C PRO A 454 8.35 -12.90 7.06
N LYS A 455 8.77 -12.47 8.24
CA LYS A 455 8.88 -11.06 8.59
C LYS A 455 9.56 -10.41 7.39
N ILE A 456 8.86 -9.57 6.63
CA ILE A 456 9.46 -8.73 5.60
C ILE A 456 10.23 -7.67 6.39
N GLY A 457 11.35 -8.10 6.94
CA GLY A 457 12.36 -7.29 7.56
C GLY A 457 13.44 -7.08 6.51
N ASN A 458 13.73 -5.84 6.23
CA ASN A 458 14.86 -5.32 5.48
C ASN A 458 15.94 -6.36 5.15
N LYS A 459 15.91 -6.92 3.94
CA LYS A 459 17.11 -7.47 3.34
C LYS A 459 17.87 -6.31 2.69
N VAL A 460 18.68 -5.63 3.47
CA VAL A 460 19.96 -5.17 2.96
C VAL A 460 20.65 -6.42 2.42
N ALA A 461 21.16 -6.33 1.18
CA ALA A 461 21.89 -7.42 0.55
C ALA A 461 23.08 -7.78 1.43
N SER A 462 22.90 -8.76 2.28
CA SER A 462 23.95 -9.48 2.99
C SER A 462 23.87 -10.92 2.51
N ARG A 463 25.02 -11.44 2.20
CA ARG A 463 25.34 -12.79 1.74
C ARG A 463 24.47 -13.87 2.40
N PRO A 464 24.23 -15.02 1.75
CA PRO A 464 23.33 -16.04 2.25
C PRO A 464 23.80 -16.57 3.61
N SER A 465 23.01 -16.30 4.65
CA SER A 465 23.15 -16.98 5.92
C SER A 465 22.45 -18.33 5.79
N VAL A 466 23.23 -19.38 5.95
CA VAL A 466 22.75 -20.75 6.09
C VAL A 466 21.76 -20.81 7.23
N GLY A 467 20.51 -21.18 6.93
CA GLY A 467 19.47 -21.40 7.91
C GLY A 467 19.74 -22.67 8.68
N ILE A 468 20.03 -22.55 9.97
CA ILE A 468 19.99 -23.67 10.90
C ILE A 468 18.58 -23.68 11.51
N GLY A 469 17.92 -24.81 11.35
CA GLY A 469 16.53 -25.05 11.75
C GLY A 469 16.33 -25.12 13.26
N GLY A 470 15.06 -24.96 13.65
CA GLY A 470 14.45 -25.53 14.84
C GLY A 470 14.78 -24.82 16.16
N THR A 471 13.75 -24.27 16.77
CA THR A 471 13.71 -23.78 18.17
C THR A 471 13.79 -24.92 19.23
N GLU A 472 14.27 -26.09 18.88
CA GLU A 472 14.56 -27.15 19.84
C GLU A 472 16.06 -27.12 20.17
N GLY A 473 16.42 -26.47 21.31
CA GLY A 473 17.77 -26.53 21.86
C GLY A 473 18.44 -25.24 22.31
N ILE A 474 17.73 -24.11 22.40
CA ILE A 474 18.31 -22.91 23.01
C ILE A 474 18.43 -23.17 24.53
N ASN A 475 19.66 -23.11 25.06
CA ASN A 475 19.92 -23.23 26.49
C ASN A 475 19.27 -22.04 27.26
N THR A 476 18.06 -22.28 27.77
CA THR A 476 17.27 -21.25 28.46
C THR A 476 17.95 -20.74 29.73
N LYS A 477 18.79 -21.56 30.39
CA LYS A 477 19.60 -21.17 31.54
C LYS A 477 20.68 -20.16 31.16
N LEU A 478 21.37 -20.37 30.04
CA LEU A 478 22.38 -19.46 29.51
C LEU A 478 21.77 -18.11 29.12
N VAL A 479 20.63 -18.13 28.45
CA VAL A 479 19.92 -16.89 28.08
C VAL A 479 19.47 -16.10 29.32
N ALA A 480 19.02 -16.79 30.38
CA ALA A 480 18.65 -16.16 31.65
C ALA A 480 19.87 -15.52 32.34
N ALA A 481 21.00 -16.24 32.42
CA ALA A 481 22.25 -15.73 32.97
C ALA A 481 22.77 -14.49 32.23
N LEU A 482 22.76 -14.53 30.88
CA LEU A 482 23.13 -13.39 30.04
C LEU A 482 22.20 -12.18 30.23
N LYS A 483 20.90 -12.40 30.43
CA LYS A 483 19.94 -11.33 30.72
C LYS A 483 20.18 -10.69 32.10
N SER A 484 20.48 -11.46 33.14
CA SER A 484 20.80 -10.95 34.49
C SER A 484 22.08 -10.11 34.47
N TRP A 485 23.15 -10.65 33.91
CA TRP A 485 24.40 -9.92 33.74
C TRP A 485 24.24 -8.61 32.95
N ARG A 486 23.47 -8.64 31.87
CA ARG A 486 23.19 -7.44 31.07
C ARG A 486 22.45 -6.35 31.85
N LEU A 487 21.51 -6.75 32.72
CA LEU A 487 20.78 -5.83 33.60
C LEU A 487 21.72 -5.18 34.63
N GLU A 488 22.56 -5.96 35.27
CA GLU A 488 23.57 -5.46 36.23
C GLU A 488 24.50 -4.45 35.54
N LYS A 489 25.01 -4.81 34.36
CA LYS A 489 25.93 -3.94 33.59
C LYS A 489 25.26 -2.66 33.09
N ALA A 490 23.99 -2.73 32.74
CA ALA A 490 23.19 -1.58 32.36
C ALA A 490 22.96 -0.63 33.55
N HIS A 491 22.73 -1.18 34.75
CA HIS A 491 22.63 -0.39 36.00
C HIS A 491 23.96 0.28 36.35
N GLU A 492 25.08 -0.44 36.28
CA GLU A 492 26.41 0.13 36.55
C GLU A 492 26.72 1.33 35.62
N LEU A 493 26.36 1.24 34.33
CA LEU A 493 26.65 2.26 33.35
C LEU A 493 25.53 3.29 33.20
N ASN A 494 24.46 3.18 33.98
CA ASN A 494 23.27 4.03 33.92
C ASN A 494 22.71 4.18 32.51
N VAL A 495 22.64 3.06 31.75
CA VAL A 495 22.11 2.99 30.39
C VAL A 495 21.03 1.93 30.28
N PRO A 496 20.08 2.03 29.32
CA PRO A 496 19.12 0.98 29.06
C PRO A 496 19.77 -0.35 28.69
N ALA A 497 19.25 -1.48 29.16
CA ALA A 497 19.85 -2.81 28.97
C ALA A 497 20.12 -3.19 27.50
N PHE A 498 19.30 -2.71 26.56
CA PHE A 498 19.48 -2.97 25.14
C PHE A 498 20.69 -2.21 24.52
N TYR A 499 21.21 -1.20 25.19
CA TYR A 499 22.45 -0.52 24.78
C TYR A 499 23.68 -1.42 24.98
N ILE A 500 23.66 -2.28 25.98
CA ILE A 500 24.71 -3.26 26.19
C ILE A 500 24.63 -4.33 25.11
N LEU A 501 23.53 -5.13 25.10
CA LEU A 501 23.24 -6.14 24.10
C LEU A 501 21.72 -6.26 23.85
N SER A 502 21.29 -6.40 22.61
CA SER A 502 19.89 -6.67 22.30
C SER A 502 19.50 -8.12 22.63
N ASN A 503 18.21 -8.41 22.84
CA ASN A 503 17.73 -9.77 23.10
C ASN A 503 18.17 -10.75 22.00
N LYS A 504 18.14 -10.32 20.74
CA LYS A 504 18.56 -11.12 19.59
C LYS A 504 20.04 -11.51 19.66
N VAL A 505 20.91 -10.64 20.20
CA VAL A 505 22.32 -10.93 20.39
C VAL A 505 22.53 -11.93 21.50
N LEU A 506 21.75 -11.86 22.59
CA LEU A 506 21.81 -12.87 23.65
C LEU A 506 21.36 -14.25 23.13
N ASP A 507 20.32 -14.30 22.32
CA ASP A 507 19.85 -15.53 21.68
C ASP A 507 20.90 -16.09 20.70
N ASN A 508 21.60 -15.23 19.98
CA ASN A 508 22.71 -15.63 19.09
C ASN A 508 23.88 -16.18 19.91
N ILE A 509 24.29 -15.53 20.99
CA ILE A 509 25.35 -16.06 21.88
C ILE A 509 24.99 -17.47 22.40
N ALA A 510 23.73 -17.65 22.80
CA ALA A 510 23.27 -18.95 23.30
C ALA A 510 23.16 -20.03 22.20
N ALA A 511 23.00 -19.63 20.95
CA ALA A 511 22.97 -20.54 19.80
C ALA A 511 24.39 -20.90 19.29
N TYR A 512 25.31 -19.92 19.30
CA TYR A 512 26.69 -20.09 18.80
C TYR A 512 27.62 -20.68 19.85
N LEU A 513 27.35 -20.48 21.16
CA LEU A 513 28.15 -20.96 22.31
C LEU A 513 29.65 -20.63 22.15
N PRO A 514 30.05 -19.36 21.94
CA PRO A 514 31.45 -19.02 21.70
C PRO A 514 32.30 -19.30 22.94
N HIS A 515 33.47 -19.89 22.78
CA HIS A 515 34.44 -20.20 23.85
C HIS A 515 35.72 -19.36 23.72
N THR A 516 35.98 -18.73 22.57
CA THR A 516 37.11 -17.83 22.35
C THR A 516 36.64 -16.43 21.90
N GLN A 517 37.56 -15.48 21.91
CA GLN A 517 37.26 -14.11 21.50
C GLN A 517 37.04 -14.01 19.99
N GLU A 518 37.72 -14.85 19.23
CA GLU A 518 37.56 -15.00 17.77
C GLU A 518 36.13 -15.53 17.45
N GLU A 519 35.72 -16.60 18.12
CA GLU A 519 34.39 -17.17 17.95
C GLU A 519 33.27 -16.18 18.39
N LEU A 520 33.53 -15.36 19.42
CA LEU A 520 32.59 -14.33 19.85
C LEU A 520 32.40 -13.23 18.80
N LEU A 521 33.44 -12.89 18.03
CA LEU A 521 33.36 -11.93 16.93
C LEU A 521 32.56 -12.47 15.74
N GLU A 522 32.42 -13.78 15.58
CA GLU A 522 31.59 -14.41 14.56
C GLU A 522 30.08 -14.38 14.93
N VAL A 523 29.74 -14.10 16.20
CA VAL A 523 28.35 -14.02 16.65
C VAL A 523 27.67 -12.78 16.05
N PRO A 524 26.57 -12.92 15.26
CA PRO A 524 25.89 -11.81 14.65
C PRO A 524 25.39 -10.79 15.66
N GLY A 525 25.91 -9.54 15.58
CA GLY A 525 25.59 -8.42 16.48
C GLY A 525 26.65 -8.14 17.55
N ILE A 526 27.72 -8.91 17.59
CA ILE A 526 28.94 -8.62 18.35
C ILE A 526 29.97 -8.03 17.38
N GLY A 527 30.33 -6.79 17.56
CA GLY A 527 31.43 -6.13 16.84
C GLY A 527 32.67 -5.98 17.73
N PRO A 528 33.82 -5.55 17.16
CA PRO A 528 35.10 -5.46 17.88
C PRO A 528 35.01 -4.70 19.22
N ALA A 529 34.34 -3.56 19.23
CA ALA A 529 34.18 -2.73 20.44
C ALA A 529 33.37 -3.44 21.57
N LYS A 530 32.37 -4.27 21.19
CA LYS A 530 31.61 -5.04 22.19
C LYS A 530 32.33 -6.30 22.63
N ALA A 531 33.10 -6.93 21.76
CA ALA A 531 33.94 -8.06 22.11
C ALA A 531 35.08 -7.62 23.05
N GLU A 532 35.67 -6.46 22.83
CA GLU A 532 36.70 -5.88 23.69
C GLU A 532 36.13 -5.45 25.06
N GLY A 533 34.96 -4.77 25.07
CA GLY A 533 34.38 -4.25 26.32
C GLY A 533 33.66 -5.30 27.18
N TYR A 534 33.04 -6.29 26.58
CA TYR A 534 32.17 -7.24 27.27
C TYR A 534 32.54 -8.73 27.03
N GLY A 535 33.48 -9.01 26.12
CA GLY A 535 33.78 -10.36 25.66
C GLY A 535 34.19 -11.30 26.79
N ALA A 536 35.10 -10.89 27.68
CA ALA A 536 35.55 -11.70 28.79
C ALA A 536 34.41 -12.14 29.74
N ALA A 537 33.47 -11.22 30.03
CA ALA A 537 32.31 -11.51 30.85
C ALA A 537 31.33 -12.48 30.15
N ILE A 538 31.09 -12.26 28.88
CA ILE A 538 30.19 -13.10 28.06
C ILE A 538 30.76 -14.52 27.97
N LEU A 539 32.03 -14.67 27.63
CA LEU A 539 32.70 -15.98 27.52
C LEU A 539 32.68 -16.76 28.83
N LYS A 540 32.89 -16.07 29.96
CA LYS A 540 32.77 -16.67 31.30
C LYS A 540 31.35 -17.20 31.56
N ILE A 541 30.33 -16.43 31.25
CA ILE A 541 28.92 -16.83 31.43
C ILE A 541 28.58 -18.02 30.53
N VAL A 542 29.06 -18.03 29.28
CA VAL A 542 28.87 -19.15 28.38
C VAL A 542 29.55 -20.39 28.91
N GLN A 543 30.77 -20.29 29.43
CA GLN A 543 31.53 -21.43 30.00
C GLN A 543 30.85 -21.99 31.24
N GLU A 544 30.30 -21.17 32.11
CA GLU A 544 29.62 -21.57 33.34
C GLU A 544 28.23 -22.20 33.12
N ASN A 545 27.59 -21.92 32.00
CA ASN A 545 26.22 -22.34 31.68
C ASN A 545 26.11 -23.26 30.44
N SER A 546 27.22 -23.64 29.78
CA SER A 546 27.23 -24.64 28.74
C SER A 546 27.57 -26.01 29.31
N ASP A 547 26.55 -26.86 29.52
CA ASP A 547 26.78 -28.27 29.82
C ASP A 547 27.57 -28.90 28.67
N GLY A 548 28.68 -29.60 28.95
CA GLY A 548 29.71 -30.08 28.03
C GLY A 548 29.31 -31.04 26.89
N ALA A 549 28.08 -31.02 26.40
CA ALA A 549 27.55 -31.91 25.38
C ALA A 549 27.54 -31.36 23.96
N SER A 550 27.87 -30.07 23.71
CA SER A 550 27.70 -29.45 22.39
C SER A 550 28.94 -29.28 21.53
N ALA A 551 30.13 -29.55 22.04
CA ALA A 551 31.41 -29.36 21.31
C ALA A 551 31.65 -30.36 20.14
N VAL A 552 30.82 -31.41 19.99
CA VAL A 552 31.07 -32.49 19.02
C VAL A 552 30.35 -32.26 17.68
N ARG A 553 29.30 -31.41 17.63
CA ARG A 553 28.54 -31.19 16.38
C ARG A 553 29.12 -30.11 15.47
N SER A 554 29.82 -29.11 15.99
CA SER A 554 30.37 -28.04 15.16
C SER A 554 31.64 -28.39 14.43
N ARG A 555 32.47 -29.32 14.93
CA ARG A 555 33.68 -29.77 14.22
C ARG A 555 33.41 -30.58 12.95
N LYS A 556 32.36 -31.40 12.90
CA LYS A 556 32.02 -32.17 11.68
C LYS A 556 31.40 -31.34 10.55
N ALA A 557 30.77 -30.21 10.87
CA ALA A 557 30.21 -29.28 9.86
C ALA A 557 31.34 -28.46 9.18
N ASN A 558 32.32 -27.99 9.96
CA ASN A 558 33.45 -27.21 9.41
C ASN A 558 34.41 -28.03 8.52
N GLU A 559 34.62 -29.32 8.80
CA GLU A 559 35.48 -30.17 7.94
C GLU A 559 34.85 -30.50 6.57
N GLN A 560 33.54 -30.53 6.46
CA GLN A 560 32.84 -30.71 5.17
C GLN A 560 32.78 -29.42 4.34
N GLU A 561 32.73 -28.25 4.96
CA GLU A 561 32.70 -26.96 4.28
C GLU A 561 34.06 -26.53 3.74
N THR A 562 35.17 -26.83 4.48
CA THR A 562 36.53 -26.58 4.00
C THR A 562 36.87 -27.44 2.79
N ALA A 563 36.42 -28.68 2.76
CA ALA A 563 36.64 -29.60 1.60
C ALA A 563 35.81 -29.17 0.36
N ALA A 564 34.67 -28.50 0.52
CA ALA A 564 33.88 -27.97 -0.59
C ALA A 564 34.47 -26.67 -1.17
N LEU A 565 35.04 -25.81 -0.34
CA LEU A 565 35.72 -24.57 -0.75
C LEU A 565 37.02 -24.83 -1.50
N ASP A 566 37.79 -25.85 -1.11
CA ASP A 566 39.03 -26.21 -1.79
C ASP A 566 38.75 -26.86 -3.17
N LYS A 567 37.66 -27.59 -3.34
CA LYS A 567 37.21 -28.07 -4.66
C LYS A 567 36.75 -26.96 -5.60
N PHE A 568 36.18 -25.88 -5.08
CA PHE A 568 35.77 -24.75 -5.90
C PHE A 568 36.93 -23.86 -6.34
N ARG A 569 38.00 -23.77 -5.53
CA ARG A 569 39.23 -23.03 -5.88
C ARG A 569 40.08 -23.67 -6.97
N GLN A 570 39.94 -24.98 -7.20
CA GLN A 570 40.73 -25.73 -8.21
C GLN A 570 40.08 -25.77 -9.60
N SER A 571 38.90 -25.19 -9.81
CA SER A 571 38.11 -25.29 -11.06
C SER A 571 37.92 -24.01 -11.86
N THR A 572 38.59 -22.89 -11.53
CA THR A 572 38.47 -21.64 -12.29
C THR A 572 39.81 -21.22 -12.90
N PRO A 573 39.92 -21.08 -14.23
CA PRO A 573 41.12 -20.54 -14.86
C PRO A 573 41.21 -19.02 -14.70
N GLU A 574 42.38 -18.53 -14.35
CA GLU A 574 42.73 -17.11 -14.36
C GLU A 574 42.56 -16.51 -15.76
N ALA A 575 41.70 -15.52 -15.88
CA ALA A 575 41.71 -14.59 -17.01
C ALA A 575 41.81 -13.17 -16.46
N ALA A 576 42.90 -12.53 -16.82
CA ALA A 576 43.31 -11.20 -16.44
C ALA A 576 42.29 -10.11 -16.84
N PHE A 577 41.89 -9.24 -15.90
CA PHE A 577 41.34 -7.94 -16.21
C PHE A 577 42.09 -6.86 -15.44
N SER A 578 42.84 -6.06 -16.19
CA SER A 578 43.54 -4.85 -15.72
C SER A 578 42.56 -3.74 -15.43
N ILE A 579 42.57 -3.18 -14.24
CA ILE A 579 41.82 -1.99 -13.86
C ILE A 579 42.68 -0.75 -14.15
N PRO A 580 42.21 0.27 -14.88
CA PRO A 580 42.93 1.54 -15.01
C PRO A 580 42.85 2.33 -13.70
N GLN A 581 43.98 2.70 -13.18
CA GLN A 581 44.11 3.65 -12.05
C GLN A 581 43.68 5.04 -12.47
N THR A 582 42.64 5.57 -11.86
CA THR A 582 42.31 7.01 -11.90
C THR A 582 42.89 7.71 -10.67
N LYS A 583 43.70 8.69 -10.95
CA LYS A 583 44.43 9.52 -9.98
C LYS A 583 43.53 10.22 -8.98
N GLN A 584 43.78 9.99 -7.70
CA GLN A 584 43.27 10.82 -6.62
C GLN A 584 43.92 12.23 -6.71
N LYS A 585 43.07 13.25 -6.84
CA LYS A 585 43.45 14.64 -6.49
C LYS A 585 42.77 14.97 -5.17
N SER A 586 43.62 15.20 -4.18
CA SER A 586 43.29 15.81 -2.90
C SER A 586 42.62 17.19 -3.09
N LYS A 587 41.51 17.44 -2.46
CA LYS A 587 40.99 18.79 -2.19
C LYS A 587 40.58 18.91 -0.73
N ALA A 588 41.13 19.96 -0.16
CA ALA A 588 40.90 20.43 1.19
C ALA A 588 39.42 20.80 1.44
N ALA A 589 39.04 20.71 2.71
CA ALA A 589 37.76 21.12 3.23
C ALA A 589 37.51 22.61 3.04
N ASP A 590 36.34 22.96 2.51
CA ASP A 590 35.73 24.28 2.72
C ASP A 590 34.20 24.11 2.84
N ALA A 591 33.62 25.00 3.63
CA ALA A 591 32.31 25.01 4.24
C ALA A 591 31.13 24.78 3.29
N GLU A 592 30.13 24.02 3.77
CA GLU A 592 28.85 23.77 3.10
C GLU A 592 27.96 25.02 3.03
N THR A 593 27.80 25.52 1.80
CA THR A 593 26.63 26.34 1.41
C THR A 593 25.58 25.41 0.77
N PRO A 594 24.27 25.64 0.97
CA PRO A 594 23.25 24.80 0.39
C PRO A 594 23.28 24.85 -1.15
N LYS A 595 23.42 23.71 -1.80
CA LYS A 595 23.44 23.60 -3.27
C LYS A 595 22.08 23.95 -3.83
N LEU A 596 21.97 25.05 -4.57
CA LEU A 596 20.79 25.43 -5.34
C LEU A 596 20.39 24.33 -6.35
N PRO A 597 19.07 24.13 -6.63
CA PRO A 597 18.60 23.20 -7.65
C PRO A 597 19.23 23.49 -9.02
N SER A 598 19.52 22.45 -9.80
CA SER A 598 20.22 22.57 -11.08
C SER A 598 19.54 23.54 -12.07
N HIS A 599 18.20 23.52 -12.16
CA HIS A 599 17.46 24.46 -13.00
C HIS A 599 17.56 25.91 -12.51
N GLN A 600 17.62 26.13 -11.18
CA GLN A 600 17.78 27.45 -10.60
C GLN A 600 19.12 28.06 -11.00
N ILE A 601 20.19 27.29 -10.99
CA ILE A 601 21.52 27.75 -11.43
C ILE A 601 21.48 28.15 -12.92
N SER A 602 20.82 27.37 -13.80
CA SER A 602 20.64 27.76 -15.20
C SER A 602 19.86 29.06 -15.35
N PHE A 603 18.81 29.24 -14.57
CA PHE A 603 17.98 30.43 -14.58
C PHE A 603 18.76 31.67 -14.13
N ASP A 604 19.50 31.56 -13.04
CA ASP A 604 20.30 32.69 -12.54
C ASP A 604 21.41 33.11 -13.53
N MET A 605 22.02 32.13 -14.22
CA MET A 605 22.98 32.40 -15.28
C MET A 605 22.30 33.06 -16.51
N PHE A 606 21.11 32.61 -16.92
CA PHE A 606 20.33 33.21 -17.99
C PHE A 606 19.87 34.63 -17.64
N ARG A 607 19.47 34.85 -16.40
CA ARG A 607 19.10 36.17 -15.86
C ARG A 607 20.27 37.13 -15.82
N SER A 608 21.49 36.62 -15.63
CA SER A 608 22.74 37.44 -15.69
C SER A 608 23.15 37.82 -17.12
N GLY A 609 22.40 37.37 -18.15
CA GLY A 609 22.62 37.76 -19.54
C GLY A 609 23.33 36.72 -20.41
N LYS A 610 23.63 35.52 -19.88
CA LYS A 610 24.27 34.44 -20.66
C LYS A 610 23.26 33.77 -21.61
N THR A 611 23.73 33.34 -22.80
CA THR A 611 22.96 32.59 -23.76
C THR A 611 22.81 31.12 -23.34
N VAL A 612 21.88 30.38 -23.97
CA VAL A 612 21.68 28.94 -23.71
C VAL A 612 22.97 28.16 -23.99
N GLU A 613 23.67 28.48 -25.06
CA GLU A 613 24.92 27.84 -25.47
C GLU A 613 26.05 28.11 -24.46
N GLU A 614 26.18 29.33 -23.99
CA GLU A 614 27.19 29.71 -22.98
C GLU A 614 26.93 28.99 -21.67
N ILE A 615 25.67 28.90 -21.23
CA ILE A 615 25.29 28.18 -20.01
C ILE A 615 25.54 26.67 -20.17
N ALA A 616 25.22 26.11 -21.35
CA ALA A 616 25.47 24.72 -21.66
C ALA A 616 26.97 24.39 -21.60
N ALA A 617 27.81 25.21 -22.22
CA ALA A 617 29.27 25.05 -22.20
C ALA A 617 29.86 25.17 -20.80
N GLU A 618 29.44 26.17 -20.03
CA GLU A 618 29.98 26.42 -18.68
C GLU A 618 29.54 25.32 -17.68
N ARG A 619 28.36 24.79 -17.83
CA ARG A 619 27.83 23.75 -16.98
C ARG A 619 28.12 22.32 -17.45
N GLY A 620 28.73 22.16 -18.63
CA GLY A 620 28.98 20.83 -19.24
C GLY A 620 27.72 20.05 -19.54
N MET A 621 26.64 20.74 -19.94
CA MET A 621 25.33 20.19 -20.26
C MET A 621 24.98 20.40 -21.72
N SER A 622 24.01 19.64 -22.26
CA SER A 622 23.52 19.91 -23.62
C SER A 622 22.66 21.18 -23.65
N PRO A 623 22.65 21.96 -24.74
CA PRO A 623 21.74 23.10 -24.91
C PRO A 623 20.28 22.73 -24.63
N SER A 624 19.81 21.58 -25.10
CA SER A 624 18.43 21.11 -24.86
C SER A 624 18.12 20.85 -23.38
N THR A 625 19.11 20.48 -22.58
CA THR A 625 18.95 20.36 -21.13
C THR A 625 18.77 21.74 -20.46
N ILE A 626 19.51 22.74 -20.93
CA ILE A 626 19.38 24.12 -20.46
C ILE A 626 18.02 24.70 -20.86
N GLU A 627 17.59 24.49 -22.08
CA GLU A 627 16.26 24.87 -22.57
C GLU A 627 15.15 24.27 -21.69
N THR A 628 15.25 22.96 -21.36
CA THR A 628 14.31 22.28 -20.46
C THR A 628 14.32 22.91 -19.04
N HIS A 629 15.49 23.33 -18.54
CA HIS A 629 15.59 24.05 -17.29
C HIS A 629 14.87 25.40 -17.32
N LEU A 630 14.99 26.12 -18.43
CA LEU A 630 14.43 27.46 -18.59
C LEU A 630 12.93 27.43 -18.92
N CYS A 631 12.41 26.38 -19.55
CA CYS A 631 10.98 26.20 -19.85
C CYS A 631 10.13 26.32 -18.58
N LYS A 632 10.61 25.83 -17.42
CA LYS A 632 9.90 25.98 -16.13
C LYS A 632 9.63 27.43 -15.75
N TYR A 633 10.55 28.32 -16.13
CA TYR A 633 10.46 29.75 -15.84
C TYR A 633 9.71 30.53 -16.93
N VAL A 634 9.57 29.95 -18.11
CA VAL A 634 8.63 30.44 -19.13
C VAL A 634 7.18 30.10 -18.70
N GLU A 635 6.94 28.89 -18.19
CA GLU A 635 5.63 28.48 -17.69
C GLU A 635 5.17 29.30 -16.48
N SER A 636 6.09 29.69 -15.58
CA SER A 636 5.78 30.56 -14.45
C SER A 636 5.67 32.05 -14.81
N GLY A 637 6.06 32.45 -16.04
CA GLY A 637 6.05 33.82 -16.49
C GLY A 637 7.30 34.64 -16.10
N ASP A 638 8.32 34.03 -15.52
CA ASP A 638 9.56 34.69 -15.09
C ASP A 638 10.51 34.98 -16.28
N ILE A 639 10.34 34.27 -17.40
CA ILE A 639 11.07 34.47 -18.66
C ILE A 639 10.06 34.64 -19.82
N ASP A 640 10.20 35.70 -20.60
CA ASP A 640 9.49 35.82 -21.88
C ASP A 640 10.08 34.82 -22.89
N VAL A 641 9.24 33.94 -23.43
CA VAL A 641 9.63 32.91 -24.41
C VAL A 641 10.40 33.47 -25.60
N ARG A 642 10.16 34.74 -26.00
CA ARG A 642 10.87 35.45 -27.07
C ARG A 642 12.37 35.62 -26.83
N ARG A 643 12.79 35.49 -25.60
CA ARG A 643 14.23 35.55 -25.24
C ARG A 643 14.96 34.22 -25.48
N ILE A 644 14.25 33.13 -25.65
CA ILE A 644 14.81 31.78 -25.84
C ILE A 644 14.53 31.30 -27.27
N VAL A 645 13.33 31.59 -27.79
CA VAL A 645 12.85 31.09 -29.08
C VAL A 645 12.71 32.27 -30.06
N PRO A 646 13.27 32.18 -31.28
CA PRO A 646 13.15 33.25 -32.31
C PRO A 646 11.67 33.56 -32.63
N GLU A 647 11.35 34.83 -32.78
CA GLU A 647 9.98 35.31 -32.97
C GLU A 647 9.31 34.70 -34.24
N GLY A 648 10.11 34.45 -35.29
CA GLY A 648 9.66 33.78 -36.49
C GLY A 648 9.24 32.31 -36.25
N THR A 649 9.87 31.64 -35.32
CA THR A 649 9.50 30.26 -34.90
C THR A 649 8.22 30.28 -34.08
N ILE A 650 8.10 31.23 -33.16
CA ILE A 650 6.87 31.42 -32.37
C ILE A 650 5.68 31.69 -33.27
N ALA A 651 5.85 32.60 -34.27
CA ALA A 651 4.79 32.93 -35.22
C ALA A 651 4.34 31.69 -36.02
N LYS A 652 5.28 30.85 -36.46
CA LYS A 652 4.99 29.62 -37.20
C LYS A 652 4.21 28.62 -36.34
N VAL A 653 4.61 28.44 -35.09
CA VAL A 653 3.93 27.55 -34.15
C VAL A 653 2.50 28.04 -33.86
N LEU A 654 2.34 29.33 -33.61
CA LEU A 654 1.02 29.93 -33.34
C LEU A 654 0.11 29.84 -34.59
N PHE A 655 0.66 30.10 -35.80
CA PHE A 655 -0.08 29.97 -37.04
C PHE A 655 -0.55 28.54 -37.26
N PHE A 656 0.33 27.56 -37.05
CA PHE A 656 -0.03 26.15 -37.18
C PHE A 656 -1.15 25.77 -36.20
N ARG A 657 -1.02 26.17 -34.92
CA ARG A 657 -2.02 25.93 -33.89
C ARG A 657 -3.37 26.57 -34.21
N HIS A 658 -3.36 27.76 -34.80
CA HIS A 658 -4.60 28.42 -35.23
C HIS A 658 -5.26 27.70 -36.39
N ALA A 659 -4.47 27.19 -37.32
CA ALA A 659 -4.96 26.44 -38.51
C ALA A 659 -5.39 25.00 -38.16
N HIS A 660 -4.85 24.42 -37.11
CA HIS A 660 -5.10 23.04 -36.68
C HIS A 660 -5.37 22.98 -35.16
N PRO A 661 -6.53 23.48 -34.71
CA PRO A 661 -6.84 23.58 -33.26
C PRO A 661 -6.87 22.23 -32.55
N ASP A 662 -7.15 21.13 -33.25
CA ASP A 662 -7.22 19.77 -32.73
C ASP A 662 -5.84 19.07 -32.64
N SER A 663 -4.81 19.63 -33.26
CA SER A 663 -3.45 19.08 -33.20
C SER A 663 -2.79 19.43 -31.89
N THR A 664 -2.49 18.42 -31.08
CA THR A 664 -1.84 18.56 -29.74
C THR A 664 -0.37 18.12 -29.74
N HIS A 665 0.14 17.56 -30.84
CA HIS A 665 1.48 17.00 -30.91
C HIS A 665 2.50 17.92 -31.56
N LEU A 666 3.65 18.08 -30.90
CA LEU A 666 4.79 18.81 -31.47
C LEU A 666 5.28 18.19 -32.79
N LYS A 667 5.10 16.88 -32.95
CA LYS A 667 5.45 16.17 -34.16
C LYS A 667 4.70 16.69 -35.41
N ASP A 668 3.42 17.04 -35.26
CA ASP A 668 2.61 17.55 -36.33
C ASP A 668 3.14 18.89 -36.83
N ILE A 669 3.66 19.73 -35.93
CA ILE A 669 4.33 20.99 -36.26
C ILE A 669 5.67 20.72 -36.97
N TYR A 670 6.45 19.78 -36.45
CA TYR A 670 7.73 19.37 -37.02
C TYR A 670 7.54 18.87 -38.48
N ASP A 671 6.58 17.98 -38.69
CA ASP A 671 6.28 17.39 -39.99
C ASP A 671 5.72 18.45 -40.95
N ALA A 672 4.85 19.36 -40.51
CA ALA A 672 4.28 20.43 -41.34
C ALA A 672 5.34 21.43 -41.82
N TYR A 673 6.36 21.67 -41.03
CA TYR A 673 7.48 22.57 -41.39
C TYR A 673 8.76 21.82 -41.83
N GLN A 674 8.62 20.53 -42.22
CA GLN A 674 9.69 19.68 -42.76
C GLN A 674 10.99 19.69 -41.92
N GLY A 675 10.84 19.66 -40.60
CA GLY A 675 11.98 19.64 -39.69
C GLY A 675 12.71 20.99 -39.50
N THR A 676 12.21 22.07 -40.05
CA THR A 676 12.83 23.41 -39.88
C THR A 676 12.56 24.04 -38.50
N ILE A 677 11.63 23.48 -37.76
CA ILE A 677 11.36 23.81 -36.36
C ILE A 677 11.81 22.61 -35.54
N PRO A 678 12.86 22.73 -34.72
CA PRO A 678 13.31 21.61 -33.85
C PRO A 678 12.27 21.26 -32.80
N TYR A 679 12.34 20.03 -32.34
CA TYR A 679 11.44 19.52 -31.29
C TYR A 679 11.52 20.35 -30.02
#